data_0324ae1634f64f732f6be441feb0d9ff
#
_entry.id   0324ae1634f64f732f6be441feb0d9ff
#
_cell.length_a   1.000
_cell.length_b   1.000
_cell.length_c   1.000
_cell.angle_alpha   90.00
_cell.angle_beta   90.00
_cell.angle_gamma   90.00
#
_symmetry.space_group_name_H-M   'P 1'
#
loop_
_entity.id
_entity.type
_entity.pdbx_description
1 polymer ?
#
loop_
_entity_poly.entity_id
_entity_poly.type
_entity_poly.pdbx_seq_one_letter_code
_entity_poly.pdbx_strand_id
1 'polypeptide(L)'
;MKHSRLLILAAMAAFSTATSTVSAQDDVNYKKYPDFSPRLKVDKKLVATKSATERPDHVNNAETIYFPPVINQVGGSCGSASRIYYMFTYEINCLRGVSGKLAKNQYPTHFTWLYTNSNSGKDGMAIANGIPNNPTYGGQLYSKLFGIQDCSDPDFGWMQGYDKWYSAMFNRLERTANFPQSVQSEAGREAVKQWIWNHGGDPNYPGGGICGIGVASACTQGSIPVTDANKAAGVSGMKYVVKWGKQVDHALTIVGYDDRIEFDLDGNGIAGEKDKDEVGAWIIVNSWGNWANKGFIYCPYKNAMTTETSYSYYAPEVYYIRRNYRPLRTMRVKMDYSKRSELRLGAGISEDLNATEPSKSIYFEGFKFAGDGDGNGKDAETPMLGRWADGMHYEPMEFGYDLTDLSASFNTRKPLKYFFIIESKSSADGEGKVYDCSVIDYELDSLGIETPCQIDKSGIKVENQGKKTIISFVVAGESFNAPRNLVKNGDALQWEAPEASSHKLAGYNVYRNDTLVQQLDPTVLTYTPRAGHDNYQVCAVYAFNNTKILSSRIDAPNGTFYGKAVGTGNRVRNFVNSGLVIKELFKEHYPQATIEYWLRPGVLTNYNQQIGPGWGKLLIHSTGTGELMAGWSTGARVEAPAKTLQSGKWSHVAIVFNGGNCIAYVNGEKVGEVSSGSNGIGGFGDLNIGSASSNGMNGRMDEFRVWSTARTQREIQSMMYAE
;
A
#
# COMPACT_ATOMS: atom_id res chain seq x y z
N MET A 1 22.76 6.88 29.75
CA MET A 1 21.48 7.60 29.96
C MET A 1 21.54 9.11 29.66
N LYS A 2 22.59 9.86 30.03
CA LYS A 2 22.67 11.32 29.72
C LYS A 2 22.95 11.63 28.24
N HIS A 3 23.61 10.79 27.50
CA HIS A 3 23.97 11.00 26.08
C HIS A 3 22.83 10.63 25.13
N SER A 4 22.00 9.65 25.45
CA SER A 4 20.82 9.33 24.66
C SER A 4 19.76 10.45 24.63
N ARG A 5 19.66 11.22 25.74
CA ARG A 5 18.71 12.36 25.80
C ARG A 5 19.10 13.53 24.91
N LEU A 6 20.40 13.76 24.71
CA LEU A 6 20.90 14.87 23.88
C LEU A 6 20.64 14.62 22.38
N LEU A 7 20.70 13.35 21.97
CA LEU A 7 20.48 12.93 20.57
C LEU A 7 19.01 12.95 20.14
N ILE A 8 18.12 12.53 21.05
CA ILE A 8 16.67 12.63 20.81
C ILE A 8 16.26 14.10 20.67
N LEU A 9 16.90 14.99 21.42
CA LEU A 9 16.70 16.44 21.31
C LEU A 9 17.18 17.02 19.99
N ALA A 10 18.36 16.65 19.54
CA ALA A 10 18.89 17.12 18.25
C ALA A 10 17.98 16.68 17.11
N ALA A 11 17.45 15.48 17.22
CA ALA A 11 16.62 14.90 16.21
C ALA A 11 15.17 15.48 16.20
N MET A 12 14.59 15.78 17.36
CA MET A 12 13.28 16.43 17.45
C MET A 12 13.35 17.96 17.24
N ALA A 13 14.44 18.61 17.66
CA ALA A 13 14.72 19.99 17.30
C ALA A 13 14.92 20.17 15.80
N ALA A 14 15.48 19.16 15.09
CA ALA A 14 15.58 19.17 13.63
C ALA A 14 14.20 19.18 12.94
N PHE A 15 13.15 18.65 13.60
CA PHE A 15 11.78 18.74 13.08
C PHE A 15 11.20 20.17 13.13
N SER A 16 11.62 20.98 14.13
CA SER A 16 11.15 22.35 14.26
C SER A 16 12.03 23.38 13.54
N THR A 17 13.32 23.04 13.32
CA THR A 17 14.30 23.96 12.73
C THR A 17 14.83 23.52 11.37
N ALA A 18 14.40 22.36 10.86
CA ALA A 18 14.78 21.85 9.53
C ALA A 18 14.25 22.71 8.37
N THR A 19 14.06 24.00 8.63
CA THR A 19 13.85 24.98 7.55
C THR A 19 15.14 25.48 6.92
N SER A 20 16.32 25.01 7.31
CA SER A 20 17.51 25.73 6.86
C SER A 20 18.84 24.99 6.78
N THR A 21 18.92 23.70 6.51
CA THR A 21 20.22 23.16 6.05
C THR A 21 20.04 21.93 5.16
N VAL A 22 19.39 22.12 4.04
CA VAL A 22 19.72 21.33 2.84
C VAL A 22 20.95 21.99 2.25
N SER A 23 22.03 21.25 2.00
CA SER A 23 23.23 21.82 1.38
C SER A 23 22.86 22.45 0.02
N ALA A 24 23.57 23.50 -0.39
CA ALA A 24 23.31 24.20 -1.64
C ALA A 24 23.27 23.24 -2.87
N GLN A 25 23.93 22.10 -2.78
CA GLN A 25 23.99 21.07 -3.81
C GLN A 25 22.72 20.19 -3.85
N ASP A 26 22.07 20.00 -2.71
CA ASP A 26 20.77 19.29 -2.61
C ASP A 26 19.61 20.16 -3.11
N ASP A 27 19.71 21.47 -2.94
CA ASP A 27 18.71 22.44 -3.36
C ASP A 27 18.44 22.50 -4.86
N VAL A 28 19.41 22.17 -5.68
CA VAL A 28 19.30 22.28 -7.14
C VAL A 28 18.33 21.23 -7.71
N ASN A 29 18.31 20.01 -7.16
CA ASN A 29 17.46 18.94 -7.66
C ASN A 29 16.07 18.96 -7.04
N TYR A 30 15.94 19.31 -5.78
CA TYR A 30 14.63 19.42 -5.12
C TYR A 30 13.80 20.61 -5.60
N LYS A 31 14.40 21.68 -6.07
CA LYS A 31 13.68 22.81 -6.68
C LYS A 31 12.93 22.43 -7.96
N LYS A 32 13.37 21.39 -8.66
CA LYS A 32 12.69 20.87 -9.85
C LYS A 32 11.46 20.01 -9.55
N TYR A 33 11.34 19.54 -8.30
CA TYR A 33 10.25 18.67 -7.84
C TYR A 33 9.69 19.16 -6.51
N PRO A 34 8.90 20.23 -6.50
CA PRO A 34 8.36 20.81 -5.28
C PRO A 34 7.49 19.82 -4.48
N ASP A 35 6.92 18.81 -5.13
CA ASP A 35 6.05 17.83 -4.49
C ASP A 35 6.80 16.74 -3.71
N PHE A 36 8.10 16.61 -3.91
CA PHE A 36 8.96 15.72 -3.13
C PHE A 36 9.56 16.37 -1.87
N SER A 37 9.20 17.62 -1.58
CA SER A 37 9.65 18.27 -0.35
C SER A 37 9.03 17.58 0.86
N PRO A 38 9.83 17.09 1.83
CA PRO A 38 9.32 16.46 3.05
C PRO A 38 8.72 17.47 4.03
N ARG A 39 8.63 18.74 3.66
CA ARG A 39 8.14 19.79 4.55
C ARG A 39 6.67 19.58 4.86
N LEU A 40 6.35 19.46 6.13
CA LEU A 40 5.00 19.56 6.63
C LEU A 40 4.40 20.88 6.15
N LYS A 41 3.34 20.82 5.36
CA LYS A 41 2.63 21.99 4.88
C LYS A 41 1.38 22.16 5.72
N VAL A 42 1.22 23.35 6.29
CA VAL A 42 -0.05 23.72 6.90
C VAL A 42 -1.13 23.71 5.83
N ASP A 43 -2.15 22.89 6.01
CA ASP A 43 -3.30 22.87 5.12
C ASP A 43 -4.38 23.81 5.67
N LYS A 44 -4.51 24.98 5.05
CA LYS A 44 -5.51 25.99 5.41
C LYS A 44 -6.95 25.52 5.28
N LYS A 45 -7.18 24.39 4.60
CA LYS A 45 -8.50 23.77 4.45
C LYS A 45 -8.86 22.87 5.65
N LEU A 46 -7.89 22.54 6.51
CA LEU A 46 -8.14 21.78 7.73
C LEU A 46 -8.76 22.70 8.81
N VAL A 47 -9.94 23.17 8.53
CA VAL A 47 -10.78 23.95 9.44
C VAL A 47 -12.13 23.26 9.61
N ALA A 48 -12.78 23.46 10.73
CA ALA A 48 -14.12 22.92 10.94
C ALA A 48 -15.10 23.60 9.97
N THR A 49 -15.82 22.78 9.18
CA THR A 49 -16.86 23.23 8.25
C THR A 49 -18.26 22.89 8.76
N LYS A 50 -18.34 22.07 9.81
CA LYS A 50 -19.56 21.67 10.50
C LYS A 50 -19.61 22.28 11.88
N SER A 51 -20.81 22.62 12.35
CA SER A 51 -20.98 23.11 13.72
C SER A 51 -20.75 22.00 14.74
N ALA A 52 -20.37 22.36 15.96
CA ALA A 52 -20.20 21.40 17.05
C ALA A 52 -21.47 20.60 17.35
N THR A 53 -22.64 21.15 17.05
CA THR A 53 -23.94 20.49 17.26
C THR A 53 -24.27 19.43 16.19
N GLU A 54 -23.55 19.41 15.07
CA GLU A 54 -23.78 18.44 14.00
C GLU A 54 -22.90 17.19 14.12
N ARG A 55 -21.87 17.21 14.95
CA ARG A 55 -20.97 16.06 15.16
C ARG A 55 -21.30 15.32 16.45
N PRO A 56 -20.99 14.02 16.55
CA PRO A 56 -21.16 13.27 17.79
C PRO A 56 -20.23 13.81 18.89
N ASP A 57 -20.66 13.67 20.14
CA ASP A 57 -19.90 14.04 21.32
C ASP A 57 -18.78 13.04 21.67
N HIS A 58 -18.77 11.88 21.03
CA HIS A 58 -17.77 10.84 21.20
C HIS A 58 -17.44 10.16 19.87
N VAL A 59 -16.15 10.03 19.57
CA VAL A 59 -15.60 9.23 18.48
C VAL A 59 -14.34 8.54 18.94
N ASN A 60 -14.24 7.24 18.73
CA ASN A 60 -13.04 6.45 18.99
C ASN A 60 -12.68 5.58 17.77
N ASN A 61 -11.79 6.08 16.96
CA ASN A 61 -11.35 5.40 15.74
C ASN A 61 -10.48 4.16 16.00
N ALA A 62 -9.97 3.99 17.22
CA ALA A 62 -9.27 2.76 17.61
C ALA A 62 -10.21 1.55 17.73
N GLU A 63 -11.52 1.77 17.87
CA GLU A 63 -12.53 0.72 17.91
C GLU A 63 -12.98 0.28 16.51
N THR A 64 -12.61 1.01 15.46
CA THR A 64 -12.95 0.66 14.09
C THR A 64 -12.16 -0.57 13.62
N ILE A 65 -12.65 -1.19 12.57
CA ILE A 65 -11.93 -2.31 11.94
C ILE A 65 -10.57 -1.89 11.35
N TYR A 66 -10.41 -0.60 11.03
CA TYR A 66 -9.23 -0.08 10.32
C TYR A 66 -8.01 0.05 11.21
N PHE A 67 -8.22 0.19 12.52
CA PHE A 67 -7.15 0.40 13.49
C PHE A 67 -6.39 -0.90 13.78
N PRO A 68 -5.03 -0.89 13.74
CA PRO A 68 -4.21 -2.06 14.06
C PRO A 68 -4.21 -2.34 15.58
N PRO A 69 -3.77 -3.53 16.03
CA PRO A 69 -3.54 -3.80 17.46
C PRO A 69 -2.54 -2.84 18.07
N VAL A 70 -2.67 -2.57 19.37
CA VAL A 70 -1.66 -1.79 20.10
C VAL A 70 -0.37 -2.59 20.22
N ILE A 71 0.76 -1.92 19.94
CA ILE A 71 2.10 -2.54 19.98
C ILE A 71 2.92 -2.05 21.17
N ASN A 72 3.99 -2.79 21.47
CA ASN A 72 5.08 -2.34 22.33
C ASN A 72 6.26 -1.98 21.42
N GLN A 73 6.64 -0.71 21.39
CA GLN A 73 7.86 -0.30 20.73
C GLN A 73 9.08 -0.84 21.44
N VAL A 74 10.17 -1.05 20.71
CA VAL A 74 11.49 -1.36 21.26
C VAL A 74 12.36 -0.11 21.17
N GLY A 75 12.93 0.33 22.29
CA GLY A 75 13.77 1.54 22.33
C GLY A 75 13.06 2.81 21.86
N GLY A 76 13.75 3.65 21.13
CA GLY A 76 13.28 4.99 20.70
C GLY A 76 12.42 5.01 19.42
N SER A 77 11.75 3.94 19.03
CA SER A 77 10.99 3.86 17.76
C SER A 77 9.58 4.48 17.77
N CYS A 78 9.28 5.35 18.73
CA CYS A 78 7.96 5.97 18.88
C CYS A 78 7.49 6.74 17.63
N GLY A 79 8.40 7.41 16.94
CA GLY A 79 8.11 8.11 15.69
C GLY A 79 7.55 7.17 14.62
N SER A 80 8.21 6.05 14.38
CA SER A 80 7.75 5.05 13.43
C SER A 80 6.46 4.35 13.88
N ALA A 81 6.32 4.08 15.18
CA ALA A 81 5.11 3.49 15.73
C ALA A 81 3.89 4.40 15.53
N SER A 82 4.03 5.69 15.86
CA SER A 82 2.94 6.65 15.66
C SER A 82 2.65 6.91 14.18
N ARG A 83 3.67 7.17 13.36
CA ARG A 83 3.50 7.67 11.99
C ARG A 83 3.23 6.57 10.97
N ILE A 84 3.91 5.42 11.10
CA ILE A 84 3.75 4.33 10.14
C ILE A 84 2.77 3.29 10.66
N TYR A 85 3.03 2.75 11.84
CA TYR A 85 2.21 1.64 12.31
C TYR A 85 0.78 2.07 12.65
N TYR A 86 0.56 3.21 13.34
CA TYR A 86 -0.80 3.68 13.60
C TYR A 86 -1.36 4.52 12.46
N MET A 87 -0.75 5.66 12.14
CA MET A 87 -1.36 6.62 11.20
C MET A 87 -1.44 6.05 9.78
N PHE A 88 -0.32 5.66 9.19
CA PHE A 88 -0.33 5.19 7.82
C PHE A 88 -1.20 3.93 7.66
N THR A 89 -1.06 2.96 8.59
CA THR A 89 -1.88 1.75 8.58
C THR A 89 -3.37 2.08 8.68
N TYR A 90 -3.75 2.95 9.60
CA TYR A 90 -5.15 3.31 9.78
C TYR A 90 -5.72 4.01 8.54
N GLU A 91 -5.04 5.05 8.07
CA GLU A 91 -5.53 5.88 6.98
C GLU A 91 -5.67 5.07 5.66
N ILE A 92 -4.69 4.24 5.31
CA ILE A 92 -4.77 3.42 4.11
C ILE A 92 -5.84 2.33 4.24
N ASN A 93 -6.00 1.74 5.42
CA ASN A 93 -7.04 0.75 5.67
C ASN A 93 -8.44 1.35 5.67
N CYS A 94 -8.59 2.55 6.23
CA CYS A 94 -9.84 3.30 6.20
C CYS A 94 -10.24 3.62 4.75
N LEU A 95 -9.30 4.14 3.96
CA LEU A 95 -9.52 4.43 2.54
C LEU A 95 -9.93 3.19 1.74
N ARG A 96 -9.29 2.04 2.01
CA ARG A 96 -9.52 0.76 1.31
C ARG A 96 -10.68 -0.06 1.88
N GLY A 97 -11.25 0.32 3.01
CA GLY A 97 -12.30 -0.44 3.69
C GLY A 97 -11.85 -1.81 4.22
N VAL A 98 -10.57 -1.99 4.54
CA VAL A 98 -9.97 -3.26 4.96
C VAL A 98 -9.57 -3.27 6.45
N SER A 99 -9.46 -4.46 7.03
CA SER A 99 -9.20 -4.59 8.46
C SER A 99 -7.72 -4.43 8.80
N GLY A 100 -7.40 -3.47 9.67
CA GLY A 100 -6.09 -3.31 10.30
C GLY A 100 -5.71 -4.39 11.32
N LYS A 101 -6.63 -5.31 11.62
CA LYS A 101 -6.32 -6.45 12.52
C LYS A 101 -5.54 -7.57 11.80
N LEU A 102 -5.51 -7.56 10.47
CA LEU A 102 -4.78 -8.55 9.68
C LEU A 102 -3.36 -8.07 9.42
N ALA A 103 -2.35 -8.91 9.63
CA ALA A 103 -0.93 -8.57 9.47
C ALA A 103 -0.61 -7.99 8.09
N LYS A 104 -1.20 -8.53 7.02
CA LYS A 104 -1.04 -8.04 5.65
C LYS A 104 -1.57 -6.62 5.41
N ASN A 105 -2.33 -6.07 6.33
CA ASN A 105 -2.85 -4.70 6.28
C ASN A 105 -2.21 -3.83 7.38
N GLN A 106 -1.16 -4.30 8.02
CA GLN A 106 -0.38 -3.56 9.02
C GLN A 106 0.97 -3.22 8.40
N TYR A 107 1.33 -1.96 8.45
CA TYR A 107 2.57 -1.47 7.84
C TYR A 107 3.63 -1.31 8.93
N PRO A 108 4.76 -2.05 8.82
CA PRO A 108 5.73 -2.13 9.90
C PRO A 108 6.59 -0.88 9.99
N THR A 109 7.06 -0.62 11.17
CA THR A 109 8.03 0.45 11.41
C THR A 109 9.39 0.14 10.78
N HIS A 110 9.71 -1.11 10.62
CA HIS A 110 11.04 -1.64 10.23
C HIS A 110 11.51 -1.18 8.87
N PHE A 111 10.63 -1.23 7.88
CA PHE A 111 10.99 -0.86 6.52
C PHE A 111 11.49 0.59 6.46
N THR A 112 10.73 1.52 7.00
CA THR A 112 11.11 2.93 7.02
C THR A 112 12.34 3.15 7.88
N TRP A 113 12.44 2.50 9.02
CA TRP A 113 13.55 2.65 9.93
C TRP A 113 14.88 2.16 9.34
N LEU A 114 14.89 1.00 8.66
CA LEU A 114 16.09 0.47 7.99
C LEU A 114 16.65 1.39 6.92
N TYR A 115 15.78 2.11 6.22
CA TYR A 115 16.19 2.99 5.14
C TYR A 115 16.41 4.43 5.58
N THR A 116 15.93 4.85 6.75
CA THR A 116 16.05 6.23 7.23
C THR A 116 17.11 6.44 8.28
N ASN A 117 17.33 5.46 9.13
CA ASN A 117 18.14 5.62 10.35
C ASN A 117 19.51 4.96 10.28
N SER A 118 19.97 4.58 9.12
CA SER A 118 21.33 4.10 9.01
C SER A 118 21.64 2.84 9.77
N ASN A 119 20.71 2.03 9.96
CA ASN A 119 20.92 0.95 10.89
C ASN A 119 21.81 -0.15 10.35
N SER A 120 22.57 -0.77 11.25
CA SER A 120 23.35 -1.96 10.94
C SER A 120 22.42 -3.10 10.57
N GLY A 121 22.84 -3.93 9.65
CA GLY A 121 22.13 -5.16 9.36
C GLY A 121 21.92 -6.07 10.56
N LYS A 122 22.63 -5.88 11.65
CA LYS A 122 22.36 -6.54 12.93
C LYS A 122 20.96 -6.22 13.44
N ASP A 123 20.55 -4.98 13.32
CA ASP A 123 19.24 -4.56 13.76
C ASP A 123 18.18 -5.02 12.76
N GLY A 124 18.51 -5.13 11.47
CA GLY A 124 17.69 -5.78 10.48
C GLY A 124 17.35 -7.23 10.84
N MET A 125 18.31 -7.98 11.35
CA MET A 125 18.06 -9.33 11.86
C MET A 125 17.24 -9.35 13.15
N ALA A 126 17.45 -8.41 14.05
CA ALA A 126 16.66 -8.28 15.28
C ALA A 126 15.21 -7.87 14.96
N ILE A 127 14.99 -7.17 13.88
CA ILE A 127 13.70 -6.70 13.40
C ILE A 127 12.77 -7.86 13.00
N ALA A 128 13.29 -8.96 12.48
CA ALA A 128 12.48 -10.14 12.22
C ALA A 128 11.76 -10.66 13.49
N ASN A 129 12.22 -10.24 14.67
CA ASN A 129 11.70 -10.62 15.98
C ASN A 129 11.10 -9.46 16.79
N GLY A 130 11.07 -8.22 16.25
CA GLY A 130 10.57 -7.08 17.02
C GLY A 130 10.61 -5.75 16.30
N ILE A 131 10.17 -4.70 16.98
CA ILE A 131 10.15 -3.33 16.48
C ILE A 131 11.52 -2.68 16.74
N PRO A 132 12.08 -1.93 15.78
CA PRO A 132 13.42 -1.38 15.91
C PRO A 132 13.56 -0.28 16.96
N ASN A 133 14.79 -0.08 17.40
CA ASN A 133 15.10 0.75 18.56
C ASN A 133 15.17 2.25 18.33
N ASN A 134 15.20 2.74 17.11
CA ASN A 134 15.38 4.15 16.85
C ASN A 134 14.17 4.80 16.21
N PRO A 135 13.86 6.06 16.54
CA PRO A 135 12.81 6.80 15.90
C PRO A 135 13.21 7.10 14.45
N THR A 136 12.25 7.05 13.55
CA THR A 136 12.45 7.50 12.19
C THR A 136 11.79 8.84 11.97
N TYR A 137 12.51 9.73 11.34
CA TYR A 137 11.97 11.03 10.95
C TYR A 137 11.45 11.03 9.53
N GLY A 138 11.93 10.12 8.72
CA GLY A 138 11.66 10.07 7.31
C GLY A 138 10.53 9.14 6.91
N GLY A 139 9.79 8.56 7.84
CA GLY A 139 8.77 7.56 7.54
C GLY A 139 7.77 8.00 6.49
N GLN A 140 7.29 9.23 6.58
CA GLN A 140 6.38 9.83 5.61
C GLN A 140 6.98 9.97 4.22
N LEU A 141 8.24 10.38 4.14
CA LEU A 141 8.94 10.57 2.89
C LEU A 141 9.13 9.25 2.16
N TYR A 142 9.46 8.21 2.90
CA TYR A 142 9.68 6.88 2.33
C TYR A 142 8.41 6.23 1.85
N SER A 143 7.33 6.33 2.60
CA SER A 143 6.03 5.85 2.15
C SER A 143 5.57 6.58 0.89
N LYS A 144 5.96 7.84 0.71
CA LYS A 144 5.70 8.58 -0.52
C LYS A 144 6.54 8.11 -1.70
N LEU A 145 7.83 7.85 -1.50
CA LEU A 145 8.78 7.57 -2.58
C LEU A 145 8.84 6.11 -3.01
N PHE A 146 8.74 5.18 -2.06
CA PHE A 146 8.93 3.75 -2.34
C PHE A 146 7.69 2.92 -2.13
N GLY A 147 6.71 3.44 -1.41
CA GLY A 147 5.65 2.67 -0.81
C GLY A 147 6.11 2.00 0.49
N ILE A 148 5.24 1.21 1.08
CA ILE A 148 5.50 0.49 2.34
C ILE A 148 5.05 -0.94 2.18
N GLN A 149 5.92 -1.86 2.58
CA GLN A 149 5.63 -3.29 2.65
C GLN A 149 4.73 -3.59 3.86
N ASP A 150 3.88 -4.58 3.78
CA ASP A 150 3.05 -5.03 4.89
C ASP A 150 3.77 -5.99 5.84
N CYS A 151 3.20 -6.21 7.03
CA CYS A 151 3.77 -7.08 8.05
C CYS A 151 3.61 -8.59 7.78
N SER A 152 2.89 -8.98 6.74
CA SER A 152 2.68 -10.40 6.44
C SER A 152 3.85 -11.03 5.71
N ASP A 153 4.69 -10.22 5.07
CA ASP A 153 5.89 -10.72 4.40
C ASP A 153 6.99 -11.01 5.46
N PRO A 154 7.56 -12.22 5.50
CA PRO A 154 8.61 -12.57 6.45
C PRO A 154 9.89 -11.77 6.27
N ASP A 155 10.10 -11.16 5.11
CA ASP A 155 11.27 -10.34 4.80
C ASP A 155 11.00 -8.83 4.93
N PHE A 156 9.92 -8.43 5.58
CA PHE A 156 9.51 -7.03 5.68
C PHE A 156 10.56 -6.09 6.30
N GLY A 157 11.49 -6.62 7.05
CA GLY A 157 12.59 -5.86 7.62
C GLY A 157 13.68 -5.49 6.61
N TRP A 158 13.83 -6.30 5.56
CA TRP A 158 14.85 -6.09 4.52
C TRP A 158 14.32 -6.59 3.18
N MET A 159 13.71 -5.71 2.41
CA MET A 159 13.12 -6.09 1.14
C MET A 159 14.18 -6.45 0.10
N GLN A 160 14.25 -7.73 -0.24
CA GLN A 160 15.04 -8.28 -1.31
C GLN A 160 14.13 -8.79 -2.42
N GLY A 161 14.39 -8.37 -3.63
CA GLY A 161 13.64 -8.76 -4.81
C GLY A 161 12.66 -7.69 -5.29
N TYR A 162 12.71 -7.42 -6.58
CA TYR A 162 11.93 -6.36 -7.22
C TYR A 162 10.41 -6.49 -7.00
N ASP A 163 9.87 -7.70 -7.02
CA ASP A 163 8.43 -7.93 -6.86
C ASP A 163 7.89 -7.36 -5.53
N LYS A 164 8.68 -7.46 -4.45
CA LYS A 164 8.32 -6.90 -3.15
C LYS A 164 8.33 -5.37 -3.18
N TRP A 165 9.37 -4.80 -3.78
CA TRP A 165 9.47 -3.35 -3.96
C TRP A 165 8.32 -2.81 -4.81
N TYR A 166 7.99 -3.50 -5.90
CA TYR A 166 6.87 -3.13 -6.76
C TYR A 166 5.55 -3.18 -6.00
N SER A 167 5.29 -4.26 -5.25
CA SER A 167 4.09 -4.39 -4.42
C SER A 167 3.97 -3.27 -3.38
N ALA A 168 5.10 -2.88 -2.77
CA ALA A 168 5.12 -1.78 -1.81
C ALA A 168 4.80 -0.41 -2.43
N MET A 169 5.15 -0.21 -3.70
CA MET A 169 4.91 1.07 -4.40
C MET A 169 3.44 1.46 -4.50
N PHE A 170 2.51 0.51 -4.39
CA PHE A 170 1.06 0.80 -4.35
C PHE A 170 0.61 1.43 -3.03
N ASN A 171 1.43 1.35 -2.00
CA ASN A 171 1.13 1.85 -0.66
C ASN A 171 1.80 3.21 -0.45
N ARG A 172 1.16 4.27 -0.92
CA ARG A 172 1.79 5.59 -1.04
C ARG A 172 1.09 6.65 -0.22
N LEU A 173 1.90 7.46 0.43
CA LEU A 173 1.46 8.71 1.00
C LEU A 173 1.36 9.77 -0.12
N GLU A 174 0.24 10.47 -0.21
CA GLU A 174 0.11 11.61 -1.12
C GLU A 174 0.82 12.83 -0.55
N ARG A 175 0.47 13.18 0.69
CA ARG A 175 1.04 14.30 1.42
C ARG A 175 0.80 14.20 2.91
N THR A 176 1.55 14.95 3.66
CA THR A 176 1.31 15.22 5.06
C THR A 176 0.83 16.65 5.23
N ALA A 177 0.11 16.93 6.29
CA ALA A 177 -0.30 18.29 6.63
C ALA A 177 -0.45 18.48 8.14
N ASN A 178 -0.32 19.73 8.57
CA ASN A 178 -0.67 20.17 9.92
C ASN A 178 -1.89 21.07 9.88
N PHE A 179 -2.65 21.06 10.97
CA PHE A 179 -3.74 22.00 11.14
C PHE A 179 -3.21 23.46 11.25
N PRO A 180 -3.96 24.43 10.71
CA PRO A 180 -3.52 25.83 10.74
C PRO A 180 -3.61 26.46 12.13
N GLN A 181 -4.36 25.86 13.03
CA GLN A 181 -4.63 26.37 14.38
C GLN A 181 -4.23 25.35 15.44
N SER A 182 -3.78 25.89 16.59
CA SER A 182 -3.43 25.04 17.73
C SER A 182 -4.65 24.33 18.30
N VAL A 183 -4.48 23.10 18.73
CA VAL A 183 -5.51 22.33 19.46
C VAL A 183 -5.89 22.97 20.82
N GLN A 184 -5.15 23.93 21.29
CA GLN A 184 -5.50 24.72 22.49
C GLN A 184 -6.60 25.75 22.21
N SER A 185 -6.70 26.23 20.97
CA SER A 185 -7.82 27.09 20.58
C SER A 185 -9.08 26.27 20.31
N GLU A 186 -10.23 26.86 20.57
CA GLU A 186 -11.51 26.24 20.26
C GLU A 186 -11.60 25.84 18.77
N ALA A 187 -11.27 26.77 17.88
CA ALA A 187 -11.30 26.53 16.44
C ALA A 187 -10.35 25.41 16.01
N GLY A 188 -9.19 25.27 16.62
CA GLY A 188 -8.25 24.17 16.36
C GLY A 188 -8.78 22.82 16.89
N ARG A 189 -9.37 22.84 18.09
CA ARG A 189 -10.04 21.64 18.64
C ARG A 189 -11.15 21.16 17.73
N GLU A 190 -12.03 22.05 17.30
CA GLU A 190 -13.14 21.70 16.41
C GLU A 190 -12.66 21.18 15.06
N ALA A 191 -11.60 21.74 14.48
CA ALA A 191 -11.01 21.24 13.24
C ALA A 191 -10.47 19.81 13.38
N VAL A 192 -9.74 19.53 14.48
CA VAL A 192 -9.23 18.17 14.76
C VAL A 192 -10.37 17.18 15.03
N LYS A 193 -11.39 17.59 15.80
CA LYS A 193 -12.57 16.76 16.05
C LYS A 193 -13.32 16.43 14.76
N GLN A 194 -13.45 17.39 13.85
CA GLN A 194 -14.07 17.14 12.55
C GLN A 194 -13.25 16.15 11.70
N TRP A 195 -11.92 16.26 11.70
CA TRP A 195 -11.05 15.28 11.06
C TRP A 195 -11.26 13.87 11.64
N ILE A 196 -11.24 13.77 12.96
CA ILE A 196 -11.45 12.49 13.67
C ILE A 196 -12.85 11.91 13.41
N TRP A 197 -13.85 12.74 13.23
CA TRP A 197 -15.21 12.29 12.94
C TRP A 197 -15.39 11.80 11.51
N ASN A 198 -14.92 12.57 10.50
CA ASN A 198 -15.29 12.34 9.12
C ASN A 198 -14.23 12.75 8.08
N HIS A 199 -12.95 12.71 8.42
CA HIS A 199 -11.83 13.17 7.55
C HIS A 199 -12.04 14.57 6.97
N GLY A 200 -12.60 15.51 7.76
CA GLY A 200 -12.91 16.84 7.25
C GLY A 200 -14.01 16.89 6.19
N GLY A 201 -14.82 15.84 6.09
CA GLY A 201 -15.89 15.71 5.10
C GLY A 201 -15.47 15.09 3.77
N ASP A 202 -14.31 14.45 3.70
CA ASP A 202 -13.89 13.74 2.49
C ASP A 202 -14.77 12.48 2.25
N PRO A 203 -15.58 12.46 1.18
CA PRO A 203 -16.53 11.38 0.93
C PRO A 203 -15.88 10.03 0.56
N ASN A 204 -14.57 10.03 0.30
CA ASN A 204 -13.87 8.80 -0.07
C ASN A 204 -13.48 7.96 1.15
N TYR A 205 -13.55 8.53 2.34
CA TYR A 205 -13.31 7.80 3.58
C TYR A 205 -14.64 7.40 4.23
N PRO A 206 -14.79 6.13 4.61
CA PRO A 206 -16.02 5.64 5.25
C PRO A 206 -16.12 6.00 6.74
N GLY A 207 -15.10 6.65 7.30
CA GLY A 207 -15.01 7.03 8.71
C GLY A 207 -14.13 8.24 8.92
N GLY A 208 -13.86 8.56 10.17
CA GLY A 208 -12.94 9.64 10.54
C GLY A 208 -11.47 9.26 10.45
N GLY A 209 -10.59 10.24 10.54
CA GLY A 209 -9.13 10.09 10.54
C GLY A 209 -8.52 10.06 11.93
N ILE A 210 -7.21 9.92 11.99
CA ILE A 210 -6.41 10.01 13.22
C ILE A 210 -5.28 11.03 13.04
N CYS A 211 -4.66 11.46 14.12
CA CYS A 211 -3.66 12.55 14.07
C CYS A 211 -2.41 12.19 14.87
N GLY A 212 -1.24 12.50 14.33
CA GLY A 212 0.03 12.37 15.04
C GLY A 212 0.39 13.59 15.86
N ILE A 213 0.93 13.38 17.04
CA ILE A 213 1.40 14.42 17.95
C ILE A 213 2.78 14.11 18.51
N GLY A 214 3.48 15.14 18.96
CA GLY A 214 4.67 15.03 19.80
C GLY A 214 4.37 15.45 21.23
N VAL A 215 4.86 14.70 22.21
CA VAL A 215 4.62 14.95 23.62
C VAL A 215 5.90 14.75 24.44
N ALA A 216 5.91 15.25 25.67
CA ALA A 216 6.92 14.88 26.65
C ALA A 216 6.47 13.62 27.38
N SER A 217 7.19 12.50 27.21
CA SER A 217 6.80 11.19 27.76
C SER A 217 6.71 11.14 29.28
N ALA A 218 7.47 11.98 29.94
CA ALA A 218 7.43 12.12 31.41
C ALA A 218 6.15 12.87 31.84
N CYS A 219 5.00 12.24 31.75
CA CYS A 219 3.72 12.83 32.15
C CYS A 219 3.29 12.38 33.56
N THR A 220 2.57 13.28 34.26
CA THR A 220 1.84 12.92 35.48
C THR A 220 0.46 12.41 35.08
N GLN A 221 0.06 11.29 35.68
CA GLN A 221 -1.24 10.68 35.42
C GLN A 221 -2.15 10.77 36.64
N GLY A 222 -3.42 11.03 36.40
CA GLY A 222 -4.51 10.93 37.35
C GLY A 222 -5.48 9.80 37.03
N SER A 223 -6.52 9.69 37.83
CA SER A 223 -7.66 8.81 37.55
C SER A 223 -8.91 9.67 37.35
N ILE A 224 -9.65 9.41 36.29
CA ILE A 224 -10.90 10.11 35.97
C ILE A 224 -11.87 9.97 37.15
N PRO A 225 -12.44 11.08 37.65
CA PRO A 225 -13.32 11.06 38.81
C PRO A 225 -14.58 10.23 38.57
N VAL A 226 -15.23 9.84 39.66
CA VAL A 226 -16.46 9.07 39.62
C VAL A 226 -17.66 10.05 39.64
N THR A 227 -18.11 10.46 38.47
CA THR A 227 -19.36 11.20 38.27
C THR A 227 -20.38 10.35 37.54
N ASP A 228 -21.62 10.77 37.46
CA ASP A 228 -22.65 10.04 36.71
C ASP A 228 -22.39 10.10 35.20
N ALA A 229 -21.86 11.21 34.68
CA ALA A 229 -21.42 11.33 33.29
C ALA A 229 -20.28 10.37 32.97
N ASN A 230 -19.28 10.30 33.83
CA ASN A 230 -18.13 9.39 33.65
C ASN A 230 -18.49 7.92 33.79
N LYS A 231 -19.45 7.58 34.66
CA LYS A 231 -20.04 6.22 34.74
C LYS A 231 -20.77 5.87 33.44
N ALA A 232 -21.61 6.78 32.94
CA ALA A 232 -22.37 6.60 31.72
C ALA A 232 -21.43 6.47 30.49
N ALA A 233 -20.33 7.21 30.46
CA ALA A 233 -19.29 7.10 29.44
C ALA A 233 -18.39 5.85 29.61
N GLY A 234 -18.45 5.14 30.75
CA GLY A 234 -17.65 3.94 31.02
C GLY A 234 -16.17 4.23 31.32
N VAL A 235 -15.82 5.44 31.74
CA VAL A 235 -14.42 5.89 31.87
C VAL A 235 -13.99 6.17 33.32
N SER A 236 -14.89 6.06 34.30
CA SER A 236 -14.57 6.30 35.72
C SER A 236 -13.38 5.48 36.16
N GLY A 237 -12.40 6.13 36.79
CA GLY A 237 -11.16 5.49 37.29
C GLY A 237 -10.10 5.23 36.23
N MET A 238 -10.38 5.43 34.94
CA MET A 238 -9.39 5.33 33.87
C MET A 238 -8.31 6.41 34.01
N LYS A 239 -7.13 6.16 33.46
CA LYS A 239 -6.01 7.07 33.53
C LYS A 239 -6.15 8.23 32.55
N TYR A 240 -5.79 9.43 33.02
CA TYR A 240 -5.71 10.62 32.18
C TYR A 240 -4.42 11.40 32.47
N VAL A 241 -4.04 12.26 31.54
CA VAL A 241 -2.88 13.14 31.68
C VAL A 241 -3.24 14.36 32.52
N VAL A 242 -2.65 14.46 33.71
CA VAL A 242 -2.74 15.67 34.55
C VAL A 242 -1.82 16.74 33.99
N LYS A 243 -0.60 16.37 33.64
CA LYS A 243 0.42 17.30 33.13
C LYS A 243 1.44 16.54 32.29
N TRP A 244 1.80 17.05 31.13
CA TRP A 244 2.92 16.60 30.32
C TRP A 244 4.26 17.06 30.91
N GLY A 245 5.32 16.38 30.62
CA GLY A 245 6.68 16.78 30.95
C GLY A 245 7.12 18.05 30.21
N LYS A 246 8.37 18.45 30.44
CA LYS A 246 8.87 19.76 29.93
C LYS A 246 9.46 19.68 28.54
N GLN A 247 9.85 18.50 28.05
CA GLN A 247 10.61 18.34 26.84
C GLN A 247 9.99 17.28 25.94
N VAL A 248 9.70 17.65 24.69
CA VAL A 248 9.18 16.69 23.72
C VAL A 248 10.23 15.66 23.39
N ASP A 249 9.92 14.41 23.66
CA ASP A 249 10.78 13.27 23.45
C ASP A 249 10.03 12.02 22.95
N HIS A 250 8.72 12.16 22.68
CA HIS A 250 7.88 11.02 22.34
C HIS A 250 6.81 11.38 21.32
N ALA A 251 6.48 10.41 20.45
CA ALA A 251 5.44 10.53 19.46
C ALA A 251 4.25 9.64 19.81
N LEU A 252 3.06 10.20 19.78
CA LEU A 252 1.78 9.54 20.04
C LEU A 252 0.78 9.81 18.92
N THR A 253 -0.40 9.20 19.03
CA THR A 253 -1.46 9.39 18.05
C THR A 253 -2.80 9.65 18.73
N ILE A 254 -3.47 10.74 18.37
CA ILE A 254 -4.86 11.00 18.76
C ILE A 254 -5.74 10.14 17.86
N VAL A 255 -6.53 9.25 18.48
CA VAL A 255 -7.43 8.33 17.79
C VAL A 255 -8.90 8.64 18.02
N GLY A 256 -9.20 9.57 18.91
CA GLY A 256 -10.57 9.90 19.26
C GLY A 256 -10.69 11.14 20.16
N TYR A 257 -11.92 11.45 20.47
CA TYR A 257 -12.30 12.44 21.47
C TYR A 257 -13.58 12.02 22.18
N ASP A 258 -13.78 12.54 23.39
CA ASP A 258 -15.02 12.36 24.13
C ASP A 258 -15.34 13.66 24.91
N ASP A 259 -16.38 14.35 24.47
CA ASP A 259 -16.85 15.64 25.02
C ASP A 259 -17.69 15.48 26.30
N ARG A 260 -17.92 14.23 26.76
CA ARG A 260 -18.75 13.91 27.92
C ARG A 260 -17.96 13.75 29.21
N ILE A 261 -16.64 13.55 29.10
CA ILE A 261 -15.77 13.23 30.25
C ILE A 261 -15.58 14.45 31.13
N GLU A 262 -15.83 14.30 32.42
CA GLU A 262 -15.68 15.33 33.43
C GLU A 262 -14.41 15.11 34.25
N PHE A 263 -13.69 16.18 34.52
CA PHE A 263 -12.46 16.22 35.32
C PHE A 263 -12.58 17.23 36.45
N ASP A 264 -11.82 17.08 37.51
CA ASP A 264 -11.53 18.05 38.52
C ASP A 264 -10.05 18.45 38.33
N LEU A 265 -9.81 19.50 37.52
CA LEU A 265 -8.45 19.87 37.11
C LEU A 265 -7.82 20.94 38.04
N ASP A 266 -8.63 21.65 38.80
CA ASP A 266 -8.15 22.61 39.79
C ASP A 266 -8.08 22.04 41.21
N GLY A 267 -8.60 20.83 41.42
CA GLY A 267 -8.51 20.12 42.71
C GLY A 267 -9.49 20.63 43.78
N ASN A 268 -10.58 21.32 43.36
CA ASN A 268 -11.56 21.87 44.29
C ASN A 268 -12.61 20.82 44.75
N GLY A 269 -12.57 19.61 44.21
CA GLY A 269 -13.49 18.51 44.53
C GLY A 269 -14.78 18.53 43.70
N ILE A 270 -14.94 19.46 42.74
CA ILE A 270 -16.07 19.55 41.81
C ILE A 270 -15.55 19.24 40.42
N ALA A 271 -16.10 18.22 39.81
CA ALA A 271 -15.70 17.82 38.44
C ALA A 271 -16.69 18.36 37.40
N GLY A 272 -16.20 18.69 36.21
CA GLY A 272 -17.03 19.05 35.07
C GLY A 272 -17.46 20.49 35.00
N GLU A 273 -16.73 21.40 35.67
CA GLU A 273 -16.96 22.86 35.62
C GLU A 273 -16.59 23.40 34.23
N LYS A 274 -17.61 23.67 33.39
CA LYS A 274 -17.41 24.09 31.99
C LYS A 274 -16.69 25.43 31.85
N ASP A 275 -16.91 26.35 32.77
CA ASP A 275 -16.23 27.64 32.83
C ASP A 275 -14.75 27.50 33.17
N LYS A 276 -14.33 26.37 33.66
CA LYS A 276 -12.93 26.01 33.95
C LYS A 276 -12.27 25.08 32.93
N ASP A 277 -12.93 24.81 31.81
CA ASP A 277 -12.48 23.84 30.77
C ASP A 277 -12.23 22.43 31.33
N GLU A 278 -13.08 21.96 32.23
CA GLU A 278 -12.94 20.64 32.87
C GLU A 278 -13.75 19.52 32.19
N VAL A 279 -14.24 19.81 30.99
CA VAL A 279 -15.03 18.84 30.23
C VAL A 279 -14.38 18.53 28.88
N GLY A 280 -14.33 17.23 28.60
CA GLY A 280 -13.86 16.69 27.33
C GLY A 280 -12.38 16.38 27.25
N ALA A 281 -12.04 15.34 26.49
CA ALA A 281 -10.69 14.84 26.33
C ALA A 281 -10.41 14.28 24.94
N TRP A 282 -9.15 14.30 24.56
CA TRP A 282 -8.60 13.47 23.50
C TRP A 282 -8.40 12.03 23.98
N ILE A 283 -8.64 11.08 23.10
CA ILE A 283 -8.28 9.67 23.28
C ILE A 283 -6.98 9.47 22.52
N ILE A 284 -5.91 9.13 23.24
CA ILE A 284 -4.56 9.02 22.69
C ILE A 284 -4.07 7.60 22.84
N VAL A 285 -3.46 7.06 21.77
CA VAL A 285 -2.77 5.77 21.80
C VAL A 285 -1.27 5.97 21.88
N ASN A 286 -0.65 5.13 22.70
CA ASN A 286 0.79 4.99 22.85
C ASN A 286 1.25 3.64 22.25
N SER A 287 2.52 3.56 21.92
CA SER A 287 3.21 2.34 21.54
C SER A 287 3.81 1.58 22.75
N TRP A 288 3.11 1.61 23.89
CA TRP A 288 3.43 0.90 25.13
C TRP A 288 2.17 0.18 25.61
N GLY A 289 1.96 -1.07 25.11
CA GLY A 289 0.70 -1.78 25.22
C GLY A 289 0.14 -1.98 26.61
N ASN A 290 0.99 -1.98 27.64
CA ASN A 290 0.56 -2.12 29.03
C ASN A 290 0.51 -0.79 29.81
N TRP A 291 0.77 0.33 29.13
CA TRP A 291 0.79 1.64 29.76
C TRP A 291 -0.63 2.18 29.94
N ALA A 292 -0.88 2.91 31.04
CA ALA A 292 -2.14 3.54 31.40
C ALA A 292 -3.37 2.63 31.21
N ASN A 293 -4.22 2.86 30.25
CA ASN A 293 -5.42 2.09 29.96
C ASN A 293 -5.16 1.10 28.79
N LYS A 294 -4.25 0.15 28.96
CA LYS A 294 -3.87 -0.83 27.92
C LYS A 294 -3.35 -0.15 26.63
N GLY A 295 -2.44 0.81 26.81
CA GLY A 295 -1.83 1.56 25.73
C GLY A 295 -2.57 2.85 25.35
N PHE A 296 -3.71 3.13 25.95
CA PHE A 296 -4.48 4.36 25.74
C PHE A 296 -4.44 5.27 26.96
N ILE A 297 -4.64 6.56 26.73
CA ILE A 297 -4.80 7.55 27.79
C ILE A 297 -5.76 8.64 27.35
N TYR A 298 -6.52 9.19 28.31
CA TYR A 298 -7.32 10.38 28.09
C TYR A 298 -6.48 11.63 28.37
N CYS A 299 -6.62 12.65 27.57
CA CYS A 299 -5.96 13.93 27.77
C CYS A 299 -7.00 15.05 27.75
N PRO A 300 -7.35 15.66 28.89
CA PRO A 300 -8.27 16.79 28.92
C PRO A 300 -7.84 17.87 27.93
N TYR A 301 -8.78 18.52 27.26
CA TYR A 301 -8.44 19.55 26.26
C TYR A 301 -7.60 20.67 26.84
N LYS A 302 -7.85 21.08 28.09
CA LYS A 302 -7.06 22.05 28.83
C LYS A 302 -5.61 21.62 28.99
N ASN A 303 -5.36 20.32 29.19
CA ASN A 303 -4.03 19.76 29.43
C ASN A 303 -3.36 19.22 28.16
N ALA A 304 -4.01 19.38 27.00
CA ALA A 304 -3.55 18.76 25.76
C ALA A 304 -2.12 19.16 25.42
N MET A 305 -1.77 20.41 25.69
CA MET A 305 -0.44 20.94 25.37
C MET A 305 -0.08 22.03 26.39
N THR A 306 0.72 21.73 27.37
CA THR A 306 1.11 22.78 28.36
C THR A 306 2.18 23.69 27.82
N THR A 307 2.02 24.98 28.10
CA THR A 307 2.83 26.09 27.59
C THR A 307 4.11 26.37 28.42
N GLU A 308 4.45 25.53 29.37
CA GLU A 308 5.58 25.80 30.27
C GLU A 308 6.95 25.71 29.60
N THR A 309 7.00 25.33 28.34
CA THR A 309 8.23 25.36 27.58
C THR A 309 8.03 26.10 26.27
N SER A 310 9.07 26.75 25.79
CA SER A 310 9.14 27.44 24.49
C SER A 310 8.91 26.57 23.26
N TYR A 311 8.61 25.31 23.44
CA TYR A 311 8.19 24.38 22.39
C TYR A 311 6.67 24.47 22.30
N SER A 312 6.24 25.46 21.51
CA SER A 312 4.85 25.48 21.05
C SER A 312 4.63 24.24 20.23
N TYR A 313 3.78 23.37 20.73
CA TYR A 313 3.48 22.13 20.12
C TYR A 313 2.88 22.28 18.78
N TYR A 314 3.42 21.47 17.95
CA TYR A 314 3.00 21.22 16.60
C TYR A 314 1.49 21.02 16.57
N ALA A 315 0.85 21.74 15.70
CA ALA A 315 -0.48 21.37 15.29
C ALA A 315 -0.45 19.87 14.90
N PRO A 316 -1.45 19.08 15.28
CA PRO A 316 -1.47 17.67 14.96
C PRO A 316 -1.22 17.44 13.48
N GLU A 317 -0.50 16.36 13.20
CA GLU A 317 -0.18 15.96 11.84
C GLU A 317 -1.22 14.98 11.30
N VAL A 318 -1.60 15.13 10.06
CA VAL A 318 -2.51 14.23 9.34
C VAL A 318 -1.89 13.73 8.06
N TYR A 319 -2.36 12.56 7.62
CA TYR A 319 -1.91 11.89 6.42
C TYR A 319 -3.01 11.82 5.38
N TYR A 320 -2.63 12.12 4.15
CA TYR A 320 -3.45 11.88 2.97
C TYR A 320 -2.82 10.74 2.18
N ILE A 321 -3.58 9.68 1.99
CA ILE A 321 -3.14 8.50 1.23
C ILE A 321 -3.37 8.77 -0.25
N ARG A 322 -2.41 8.39 -1.09
CA ARG A 322 -2.52 8.49 -2.54
C ARG A 322 -3.54 7.46 -3.03
N ARG A 323 -4.65 7.97 -3.57
CA ARG A 323 -5.79 7.15 -3.99
C ARG A 323 -5.51 6.52 -5.34
N ASN A 324 -6.02 5.30 -5.53
CA ASN A 324 -5.97 4.60 -6.80
C ASN A 324 -4.58 4.68 -7.45
N TYR A 325 -3.56 4.68 -6.61
CA TYR A 325 -2.20 4.83 -7.09
C TYR A 325 -1.69 3.52 -7.67
N ARG A 326 -1.18 3.61 -8.86
CA ARG A 326 -0.49 2.55 -9.55
C ARG A 326 0.86 3.07 -10.05
N PRO A 327 1.97 2.41 -9.74
CA PRO A 327 3.25 2.74 -10.36
C PRO A 327 3.18 2.39 -11.86
N LEU A 328 3.35 3.41 -12.70
CA LEU A 328 3.28 3.26 -14.16
C LEU A 328 4.66 3.06 -14.78
N ARG A 329 5.70 3.53 -14.09
CA ARG A 329 7.08 3.39 -14.55
C ARG A 329 8.02 3.23 -13.38
N THR A 330 8.85 2.21 -13.45
CA THR A 330 9.76 1.85 -12.34
C THR A 330 11.14 1.57 -12.87
N MET A 331 12.12 1.62 -11.98
CA MET A 331 13.49 1.17 -12.24
C MET A 331 13.78 -0.04 -11.35
N ARG A 332 14.28 -1.12 -11.92
CA ARG A 332 14.82 -2.27 -11.19
C ARG A 332 16.33 -2.19 -11.21
N VAL A 333 16.95 -2.44 -10.09
CA VAL A 333 18.42 -2.42 -9.93
C VAL A 333 18.85 -3.64 -9.14
N LYS A 334 19.94 -4.27 -9.57
CA LYS A 334 20.65 -5.31 -8.83
C LYS A 334 22.09 -4.90 -8.65
N MET A 335 22.48 -4.69 -7.39
CA MET A 335 23.84 -4.26 -7.05
C MET A 335 24.26 -4.75 -5.68
N ASP A 336 25.55 -4.78 -5.45
CA ASP A 336 26.14 -4.85 -4.12
C ASP A 336 26.97 -3.61 -3.81
N TYR A 337 27.18 -3.34 -2.54
CA TYR A 337 28.15 -2.38 -2.03
C TYR A 337 28.36 -2.65 -0.55
N SER A 338 29.62 -2.59 -0.10
CA SER A 338 29.98 -3.01 1.26
C SER A 338 29.45 -2.09 2.37
N LYS A 339 29.21 -0.80 2.06
CA LYS A 339 28.81 0.22 3.04
C LYS A 339 27.69 1.11 2.49
N ARG A 340 26.43 0.74 2.69
CA ARG A 340 25.27 1.49 2.18
C ARG A 340 25.28 2.97 2.54
N SER A 341 25.75 3.29 3.74
CA SER A 341 25.80 4.67 4.25
C SER A 341 26.70 5.63 3.46
N GLU A 342 27.60 5.10 2.65
CA GLU A 342 28.48 5.88 1.81
C GLU A 342 27.88 6.31 0.48
N LEU A 343 26.71 5.75 0.13
CA LEU A 343 26.09 5.98 -1.16
C LEU A 343 24.85 6.87 -1.05
N ARG A 344 24.68 7.66 -2.10
CA ARG A 344 23.45 8.33 -2.45
C ARG A 344 23.02 7.85 -3.82
N LEU A 345 21.82 7.26 -3.90
CA LEU A 345 21.29 6.70 -5.14
C LEU A 345 20.17 7.56 -5.68
N GLY A 346 20.09 7.62 -7.00
CA GLY A 346 19.05 8.37 -7.68
C GLY A 346 18.76 7.85 -9.08
N ALA A 347 17.75 8.40 -9.68
CA ALA A 347 17.41 8.20 -11.08
C ALA A 347 17.17 9.53 -11.78
N GLY A 348 17.34 9.54 -13.08
CA GLY A 348 17.11 10.73 -13.89
C GLY A 348 16.60 10.42 -15.28
N ILE A 349 16.09 11.44 -15.97
CA ILE A 349 15.60 11.35 -17.33
C ILE A 349 16.07 12.55 -18.11
N SER A 350 16.36 12.34 -19.41
CA SER A 350 16.62 13.38 -20.40
C SER A 350 15.90 13.07 -21.70
N GLU A 351 15.41 14.12 -22.38
CA GLU A 351 14.92 14.05 -23.76
C GLU A 351 16.06 14.04 -24.77
N ASP A 352 17.24 14.56 -24.39
CA ASP A 352 18.45 14.45 -25.20
C ASP A 352 19.06 13.05 -25.03
N LEU A 353 18.98 12.25 -26.08
CA LEU A 353 19.48 10.87 -26.07
C LEU A 353 21.04 10.79 -26.01
N ASN A 354 21.73 11.90 -26.30
CA ASN A 354 23.18 12.00 -26.21
C ASN A 354 23.64 12.58 -24.86
N ALA A 355 22.72 13.01 -24.01
CA ALA A 355 23.06 13.58 -22.70
C ALA A 355 23.92 12.62 -21.87
N THR A 356 24.92 13.13 -21.20
CA THR A 356 25.77 12.40 -20.24
C THR A 356 25.22 12.49 -18.81
N GLU A 357 24.34 13.46 -18.57
CA GLU A 357 23.64 13.66 -17.30
C GLU A 357 22.15 13.90 -17.54
N PRO A 358 21.27 13.61 -16.59
CA PRO A 358 19.83 13.82 -16.76
C PRO A 358 19.46 15.30 -16.72
N SER A 359 18.44 15.68 -17.47
CA SER A 359 17.82 17.01 -17.37
C SER A 359 16.99 17.18 -16.10
N LYS A 360 16.45 16.09 -15.58
CA LYS A 360 15.77 16.00 -14.28
C LYS A 360 16.17 14.73 -13.57
N SER A 361 16.32 14.83 -12.25
CA SER A 361 16.68 13.72 -11.40
C SER A 361 15.94 13.73 -10.07
N ILE A 362 15.85 12.57 -9.46
CA ILE A 362 15.34 12.33 -8.12
C ILE A 362 16.34 11.49 -7.38
N TYR A 363 16.61 11.83 -6.12
CA TYR A 363 17.42 11.01 -5.23
C TYR A 363 16.55 10.31 -4.21
N PHE A 364 16.93 9.10 -3.86
CA PHE A 364 16.16 8.23 -3.00
C PHE A 364 16.63 8.39 -1.57
N GLU A 365 15.76 8.89 -0.71
CA GLU A 365 16.11 9.24 0.67
C GLU A 365 16.70 8.07 1.46
N GLY A 366 16.23 6.84 1.24
CA GLY A 366 16.79 5.65 1.88
C GLY A 366 18.22 5.32 1.53
N PHE A 367 18.70 5.95 0.47
CA PHE A 367 20.07 5.80 -0.03
C PHE A 367 20.70 7.18 -0.25
N LYS A 368 20.45 8.11 0.66
CA LYS A 368 20.99 9.46 0.63
C LYS A 368 22.01 9.61 1.75
N PHE A 369 23.13 8.90 1.63
CA PHE A 369 24.14 8.86 2.67
C PHE A 369 23.52 8.50 4.04
N ALA A 370 22.45 7.75 4.01
CA ALA A 370 21.80 7.31 5.22
C ALA A 370 22.69 6.30 5.91
N GLY A 371 23.05 6.58 7.11
CA GLY A 371 23.96 5.74 7.81
C GLY A 371 24.63 6.39 8.98
N ASP A 372 24.46 7.67 9.19
CA ASP A 372 25.23 8.39 10.17
C ASP A 372 24.63 8.34 11.56
N GLY A 373 23.89 7.26 11.89
CA GLY A 373 23.69 7.51 13.15
C GLY A 373 22.62 7.00 14.02
N ASP A 374 22.96 5.96 14.70
CA ASP A 374 22.47 5.76 16.07
C ASP A 374 23.07 6.81 17.06
N GLY A 375 23.79 7.81 16.55
CA GLY A 375 24.47 8.82 17.36
C GLY A 375 25.62 8.30 18.21
N ASN A 376 25.96 7.05 18.08
CA ASN A 376 27.08 6.41 18.77
C ASN A 376 28.37 6.39 17.93
N GLY A 377 28.35 7.01 16.74
CA GLY A 377 29.49 7.01 15.82
C GLY A 377 29.82 5.61 15.28
N LYS A 378 28.95 4.67 15.49
CA LYS A 378 29.04 3.35 14.89
C LYS A 378 28.09 3.33 13.71
N ASP A 379 28.55 3.89 12.63
CA ASP A 379 27.89 3.68 11.38
C ASP A 379 27.73 2.23 11.13
N ALA A 380 26.53 1.90 10.89
CA ALA A 380 26.21 0.65 10.40
C ALA A 380 26.84 0.48 9.02
N GLU A 381 27.92 -0.21 8.98
CA GLU A 381 28.44 -0.80 7.77
C GLU A 381 27.44 -1.84 7.27
N THR A 382 26.29 -1.36 6.83
CA THR A 382 25.24 -2.23 6.29
C THR A 382 25.55 -2.45 4.82
N PRO A 383 25.98 -3.66 4.44
CA PRO A 383 26.22 -3.96 3.04
C PRO A 383 24.88 -4.03 2.28
N MET A 384 24.91 -3.68 1.01
CA MET A 384 23.79 -3.88 0.08
C MET A 384 23.83 -5.31 -0.45
N LEU A 385 23.47 -6.25 0.40
CA LEU A 385 23.39 -7.68 0.10
C LEU A 385 21.94 -8.14 0.29
N GLY A 386 21.66 -9.40 -0.02
CA GLY A 386 20.34 -9.99 -0.01
C GLY A 386 19.61 -9.99 1.33
N ARG A 387 18.88 -11.06 1.61
CA ARG A 387 17.96 -11.15 2.76
C ARG A 387 18.68 -11.19 4.11
N TRP A 388 17.99 -10.63 5.10
CA TRP A 388 18.46 -10.60 6.49
C TRP A 388 17.56 -11.34 7.48
N ALA A 389 16.31 -11.65 7.10
CA ALA A 389 15.34 -12.26 8.02
C ALA A 389 15.77 -13.63 8.55
N ASP A 390 16.50 -14.40 7.76
CA ASP A 390 17.02 -15.74 8.09
C ASP A 390 18.55 -15.79 8.14
N GLY A 391 19.21 -14.62 8.17
CA GLY A 391 20.65 -14.48 8.17
C GLY A 391 21.16 -13.63 7.01
N MET A 392 22.46 -13.33 7.02
CA MET A 392 23.07 -12.56 5.94
C MET A 392 23.29 -13.42 4.70
N HIS A 393 22.79 -12.94 3.57
CA HIS A 393 23.00 -13.50 2.24
C HIS A 393 24.04 -12.67 1.49
N TYR A 394 24.80 -13.31 0.66
CA TYR A 394 25.91 -12.68 -0.06
C TYR A 394 25.56 -12.35 -1.52
N GLU A 395 24.36 -12.64 -1.94
CA GLU A 395 23.88 -12.21 -3.26
C GLU A 395 23.69 -10.70 -3.31
N PRO A 396 23.90 -10.07 -4.48
CA PRO A 396 23.61 -8.66 -4.67
C PRO A 396 22.18 -8.31 -4.34
N MET A 397 21.95 -7.17 -3.71
CA MET A 397 20.62 -6.67 -3.40
C MET A 397 19.88 -6.28 -4.68
N GLU A 398 18.64 -6.77 -4.82
CA GLU A 398 17.72 -6.35 -5.85
C GLU A 398 16.62 -5.48 -5.25
N PHE A 399 16.40 -4.32 -5.83
CA PHE A 399 15.41 -3.35 -5.37
C PHE A 399 14.77 -2.59 -6.54
N GLY A 400 13.72 -1.84 -6.25
CA GLY A 400 12.98 -1.06 -7.23
C GLY A 400 12.67 0.35 -6.79
N TYR A 401 12.56 1.26 -7.78
CA TYR A 401 12.13 2.63 -7.59
C TYR A 401 10.96 2.98 -8.47
N ASP A 402 10.06 3.73 -7.90
CA ASP A 402 8.93 4.30 -8.62
C ASP A 402 9.35 5.60 -9.31
N LEU A 403 9.34 5.60 -10.61
CA LEU A 403 9.67 6.74 -11.46
C LEU A 403 8.43 7.43 -12.05
N THR A 404 7.23 7.04 -11.66
CA THR A 404 5.98 7.54 -12.26
C THR A 404 5.91 9.07 -12.22
N ASP A 405 6.12 9.66 -11.05
CA ASP A 405 6.06 11.11 -10.88
C ASP A 405 7.21 11.84 -11.63
N LEU A 406 8.39 11.23 -11.69
CA LEU A 406 9.51 11.76 -12.49
C LEU A 406 9.18 11.73 -13.97
N SER A 407 8.67 10.60 -14.45
CA SER A 407 8.31 10.37 -15.84
C SER A 407 7.16 11.27 -16.32
N ALA A 408 6.21 11.62 -15.44
CA ALA A 408 5.09 12.51 -15.74
C ALA A 408 5.51 13.91 -16.24
N SER A 409 6.77 14.30 -16.02
CA SER A 409 7.32 15.56 -16.52
C SER A 409 7.82 15.49 -17.97
N PHE A 410 7.77 14.32 -18.58
CA PHE A 410 8.30 14.05 -19.92
C PHE A 410 7.22 13.48 -20.82
N ASN A 411 7.43 13.59 -22.13
CA ASN A 411 6.61 12.88 -23.09
C ASN A 411 7.13 11.43 -23.22
N THR A 412 6.56 10.53 -22.43
CA THR A 412 6.93 9.11 -22.38
C THR A 412 6.61 8.35 -23.66
N ARG A 413 5.89 8.98 -24.60
CA ARG A 413 5.63 8.46 -25.95
C ARG A 413 6.82 8.61 -26.89
N LYS A 414 7.79 9.42 -26.50
CA LYS A 414 9.05 9.59 -27.23
C LYS A 414 10.17 8.78 -26.58
N PRO A 415 11.22 8.43 -27.32
CA PRO A 415 12.41 7.86 -26.70
C PRO A 415 12.97 8.82 -25.66
N LEU A 416 13.30 8.27 -24.49
CA LEU A 416 13.89 9.00 -23.37
C LEU A 416 15.15 8.27 -22.89
N LYS A 417 16.15 9.03 -22.49
CA LYS A 417 17.33 8.47 -21.85
C LYS A 417 17.13 8.46 -20.35
N TYR A 418 17.23 7.28 -19.75
CA TYR A 418 17.16 7.07 -18.32
C TYR A 418 18.54 6.90 -17.72
N PHE A 419 18.66 7.33 -16.49
CA PHE A 419 19.90 7.33 -15.74
C PHE A 419 19.69 6.70 -14.37
N PHE A 420 20.55 5.76 -14.00
CA PHE A 420 20.73 5.37 -12.62
C PHE A 420 22.00 6.06 -12.11
N ILE A 421 21.90 6.77 -11.00
CA ILE A 421 22.93 7.67 -10.49
C ILE A 421 23.37 7.15 -9.13
N ILE A 422 24.66 6.93 -8.98
CA ILE A 422 25.28 6.55 -7.73
C ILE A 422 26.32 7.61 -7.40
N GLU A 423 26.17 8.25 -6.25
CA GLU A 423 27.15 9.18 -5.70
C GLU A 423 27.75 8.60 -4.43
N SER A 424 29.04 8.68 -4.27
CA SER A 424 29.74 8.25 -3.06
C SER A 424 30.17 9.44 -2.22
N LYS A 425 30.27 9.28 -0.89
CA LYS A 425 30.88 10.26 0.00
C LYS A 425 32.35 10.46 -0.35
N SER A 426 32.91 11.63 -0.07
CA SER A 426 34.35 11.89 -0.26
C SER A 426 35.25 10.99 0.59
N SER A 427 34.74 10.53 1.73
CA SER A 427 35.40 9.59 2.63
C SER A 427 35.10 8.12 2.32
N ALA A 428 34.34 7.83 1.27
CA ALA A 428 33.94 6.47 0.93
C ALA A 428 35.15 5.59 0.57
N ASP A 429 35.23 4.44 1.19
CA ASP A 429 36.24 3.40 0.95
C ASP A 429 35.59 2.03 0.65
N GLY A 430 34.27 1.97 0.59
CA GLY A 430 33.50 0.77 0.26
C GLY A 430 33.70 0.35 -1.20
N GLU A 431 33.34 -0.89 -1.48
CA GLU A 431 33.43 -1.52 -2.80
C GLU A 431 32.12 -2.19 -3.20
N GLY A 432 31.81 -2.18 -4.48
CA GLY A 432 30.66 -2.87 -5.03
C GLY A 432 30.48 -2.69 -6.52
N LYS A 433 29.45 -3.32 -7.05
CA LYS A 433 29.14 -3.32 -8.48
C LYS A 433 27.63 -3.28 -8.73
N VAL A 434 27.26 -2.77 -9.88
CA VAL A 434 25.91 -2.90 -10.44
C VAL A 434 25.94 -4.02 -11.47
N TYR A 435 25.05 -5.00 -11.30
CA TYR A 435 24.96 -6.19 -12.15
C TYR A 435 23.77 -6.13 -13.12
N ASP A 436 22.71 -5.41 -12.74
CA ASP A 436 21.54 -5.24 -13.57
C ASP A 436 20.87 -3.88 -13.27
N CYS A 437 20.34 -3.27 -14.32
CA CYS A 437 19.54 -2.06 -14.24
C CYS A 437 18.56 -2.07 -15.40
N SER A 438 17.29 -1.83 -15.13
CA SER A 438 16.25 -1.79 -16.16
C SER A 438 15.17 -0.75 -15.82
N VAL A 439 14.45 -0.31 -16.82
CA VAL A 439 13.20 0.45 -16.65
C VAL A 439 12.05 -0.45 -17.07
N ILE A 440 11.01 -0.50 -16.27
CA ILE A 440 9.82 -1.28 -16.52
C ILE A 440 8.63 -0.33 -16.68
N ASP A 441 7.95 -0.44 -17.82
CA ASP A 441 6.81 0.37 -18.20
C ASP A 441 5.51 -0.41 -18.02
N TYR A 442 4.71 -0.01 -17.02
CA TYR A 442 3.39 -0.59 -16.73
C TYR A 442 2.24 0.23 -17.32
N GLU A 443 2.54 1.36 -17.96
CA GLU A 443 1.54 2.17 -18.66
C GLU A 443 1.13 1.49 -19.97
N LEU A 444 2.11 0.95 -20.69
CA LEU A 444 1.90 0.27 -21.96
C LEU A 444 1.38 -1.16 -21.80
N ASP A 445 1.84 -1.87 -20.77
CA ASP A 445 1.37 -3.22 -20.44
C ASP A 445 1.32 -3.39 -18.92
N SER A 446 0.19 -3.87 -18.41
CA SER A 446 0.01 -4.09 -16.97
C SER A 446 0.96 -5.14 -16.38
N LEU A 447 1.52 -6.01 -17.21
CA LEU A 447 2.56 -6.97 -16.80
C LEU A 447 3.97 -6.35 -16.78
N GLY A 448 4.12 -5.14 -17.34
CA GLY A 448 5.34 -4.39 -17.44
C GLY A 448 6.20 -4.78 -18.65
N ILE A 449 6.56 -3.78 -19.45
CA ILE A 449 7.54 -3.92 -20.53
C ILE A 449 8.90 -3.49 -19.99
N GLU A 450 9.79 -4.46 -19.85
CA GLU A 450 11.11 -4.21 -19.32
C GLU A 450 12.12 -3.86 -20.42
N THR A 451 12.81 -2.74 -20.25
CA THR A 451 13.95 -2.33 -21.07
C THR A 451 15.22 -2.42 -20.23
N PRO A 452 16.06 -3.44 -20.41
CA PRO A 452 17.30 -3.58 -19.66
C PRO A 452 18.40 -2.66 -20.18
N CYS A 453 19.26 -2.20 -19.29
CA CYS A 453 20.57 -1.68 -19.62
C CYS A 453 21.51 -2.84 -20.00
N GLN A 454 22.33 -2.64 -21.01
CA GLN A 454 23.34 -3.63 -21.37
C GLN A 454 24.52 -3.56 -20.40
N ILE A 455 24.52 -4.43 -19.39
CA ILE A 455 25.60 -4.60 -18.43
C ILE A 455 26.16 -6.00 -18.62
N ASP A 456 27.46 -6.12 -18.77
CA ASP A 456 28.08 -7.44 -18.88
C ASP A 456 28.09 -8.17 -17.51
N LYS A 457 28.31 -9.47 -17.53
CA LYS A 457 28.27 -10.31 -16.32
C LYS A 457 29.30 -9.95 -15.25
N SER A 458 30.34 -9.18 -15.59
CA SER A 458 31.34 -8.72 -14.62
C SER A 458 30.84 -7.58 -13.76
N GLY A 459 29.77 -6.94 -14.17
CA GLY A 459 29.17 -5.79 -13.52
C GLY A 459 29.95 -4.50 -13.72
N ILE A 460 29.30 -3.38 -13.45
CA ILE A 460 29.90 -2.04 -13.48
C ILE A 460 30.36 -1.69 -12.07
N LYS A 461 31.66 -1.42 -11.92
CA LYS A 461 32.23 -0.99 -10.62
C LYS A 461 31.60 0.33 -10.17
N VAL A 462 31.23 0.39 -8.91
CA VAL A 462 30.80 1.64 -8.26
C VAL A 462 32.05 2.45 -7.88
N GLU A 463 32.13 3.67 -8.37
CA GLU A 463 33.20 4.60 -8.03
C GLU A 463 32.97 5.15 -6.61
N ASN A 464 34.05 5.29 -5.84
CA ASN A 464 34.07 5.81 -4.47
C ASN A 464 34.81 7.16 -4.36
N GLN A 465 35.08 7.63 -3.14
CA GLN A 465 35.85 8.86 -2.85
C GLN A 465 35.25 10.12 -3.49
N GLY A 466 33.95 10.33 -3.35
CA GLY A 466 33.25 11.51 -3.84
C GLY A 466 32.93 11.49 -5.34
N LYS A 467 33.17 10.36 -6.01
CA LYS A 467 32.89 10.21 -7.43
C LYS A 467 31.46 9.75 -7.70
N LYS A 468 31.04 9.94 -8.93
CA LYS A 468 29.75 9.46 -9.46
C LYS A 468 29.95 8.27 -10.39
N THR A 469 29.05 7.30 -10.28
CA THR A 469 28.82 6.27 -11.28
C THR A 469 27.47 6.53 -11.92
N ILE A 470 27.44 6.72 -13.23
CA ILE A 470 26.24 6.98 -13.99
C ILE A 470 26.04 5.85 -15.00
N ILE A 471 24.93 5.14 -14.88
CA ILE A 471 24.51 4.12 -15.83
C ILE A 471 23.33 4.70 -16.59
N SER A 472 23.42 4.72 -17.93
CA SER A 472 22.36 5.31 -18.75
C SER A 472 22.05 4.47 -19.96
N PHE A 473 20.78 4.46 -20.34
CA PHE A 473 20.28 3.74 -21.49
C PHE A 473 19.00 4.40 -22.03
N VAL A 474 18.69 4.13 -23.28
CA VAL A 474 17.52 4.69 -23.92
C VAL A 474 16.35 3.72 -23.78
N VAL A 475 15.25 4.23 -23.26
CA VAL A 475 13.95 3.55 -23.27
C VAL A 475 13.15 4.15 -24.41
N ALA A 476 12.74 3.31 -25.34
CA ALA A 476 11.94 3.75 -26.45
C ALA A 476 10.53 4.13 -25.97
N GLY A 477 9.96 5.13 -26.57
CA GLY A 477 8.60 5.56 -26.25
C GLY A 477 7.54 4.70 -26.94
N GLU A 478 6.33 5.21 -26.97
CA GLU A 478 5.08 4.56 -27.39
C GLU A 478 5.00 3.99 -28.81
N SER A 479 6.03 4.07 -29.58
CA SER A 479 5.99 3.58 -30.96
C SER A 479 6.02 2.04 -31.10
N PHE A 480 5.63 1.32 -30.03
CA PHE A 480 5.44 -0.14 -30.02
C PHE A 480 3.95 -0.47 -30.08
N ASN A 481 3.29 -0.06 -31.16
CA ASN A 481 1.87 -0.30 -31.31
C ASN A 481 1.56 -1.80 -31.33
N ALA A 482 0.50 -2.16 -30.63
CA ALA A 482 -0.01 -3.54 -30.63
C ALA A 482 -0.59 -3.88 -32.04
N PRO A 483 -0.64 -5.17 -32.39
CA PRO A 483 -1.46 -5.62 -33.51
C PRO A 483 -2.91 -5.16 -33.31
N ARG A 484 -3.68 -5.08 -34.39
CA ARG A 484 -5.05 -4.60 -34.35
C ARG A 484 -6.01 -5.70 -34.80
N ASN A 485 -7.27 -5.60 -34.41
CA ASN A 485 -8.38 -6.38 -34.91
C ASN A 485 -8.12 -7.90 -34.92
N LEU A 486 -7.64 -8.44 -33.79
CA LEU A 486 -7.46 -9.87 -33.64
C LEU A 486 -8.84 -10.55 -33.64
N VAL A 487 -9.11 -11.31 -34.66
CA VAL A 487 -10.38 -12.00 -34.85
C VAL A 487 -10.14 -13.50 -35.11
N LYS A 488 -11.16 -14.30 -34.86
CA LYS A 488 -11.20 -15.69 -35.27
C LYS A 488 -11.86 -15.76 -36.65
N ASN A 489 -11.14 -16.28 -37.62
CA ASN A 489 -11.64 -16.49 -38.96
C ASN A 489 -11.49 -18.00 -39.31
N GLY A 490 -12.60 -18.71 -39.28
CA GLY A 490 -12.58 -20.18 -39.35
C GLY A 490 -11.80 -20.79 -38.17
N ASP A 491 -10.80 -21.63 -38.49
CA ASP A 491 -9.92 -22.26 -37.49
C ASP A 491 -8.65 -21.43 -37.17
N ALA A 492 -8.48 -20.29 -37.83
CA ALA A 492 -7.33 -19.42 -37.64
C ALA A 492 -7.66 -18.15 -36.87
N LEU A 493 -6.69 -17.68 -36.10
CA LEU A 493 -6.62 -16.31 -35.61
C LEU A 493 -6.02 -15.43 -36.70
N GLN A 494 -6.59 -14.26 -36.91
CA GLN A 494 -6.12 -13.30 -37.88
C GLN A 494 -6.11 -11.91 -37.26
N TRP A 495 -5.07 -11.11 -37.52
CA TRP A 495 -4.94 -9.76 -37.03
C TRP A 495 -4.44 -8.82 -38.11
N GLU A 496 -4.56 -7.54 -37.86
CA GLU A 496 -3.95 -6.50 -38.68
C GLU A 496 -2.60 -6.10 -38.12
N ALA A 497 -1.70 -5.67 -39.00
CA ALA A 497 -0.44 -5.10 -38.58
C ALA A 497 -0.67 -3.87 -37.66
N PRO A 498 0.26 -3.61 -36.73
CA PRO A 498 0.25 -2.37 -35.95
C PRO A 498 0.20 -1.14 -36.85
N GLU A 499 -0.32 -0.03 -36.32
CA GLU A 499 -0.08 1.26 -36.96
C GLU A 499 1.41 1.54 -37.05
N ALA A 500 1.79 2.42 -37.98
CA ALA A 500 3.20 2.73 -38.21
C ALA A 500 3.90 3.12 -36.92
N SER A 501 4.96 2.40 -36.58
CA SER A 501 5.80 2.62 -35.42
C SER A 501 7.10 3.29 -35.86
N SER A 502 7.73 4.06 -34.97
CA SER A 502 9.08 4.58 -35.20
C SER A 502 10.16 3.48 -35.20
N HIS A 503 9.79 2.25 -34.80
CA HIS A 503 10.68 1.10 -34.74
C HIS A 503 10.28 0.03 -35.75
N LYS A 504 11.28 -0.69 -36.20
CA LYS A 504 11.06 -1.76 -37.18
C LYS A 504 10.37 -2.94 -36.50
N LEU A 505 9.19 -3.28 -37.01
CA LEU A 505 8.52 -4.51 -36.63
C LEU A 505 9.42 -5.72 -36.95
N ALA A 506 9.72 -6.54 -35.98
CA ALA A 506 10.58 -7.72 -36.08
C ALA A 506 9.76 -9.02 -36.16
N GLY A 507 8.47 -8.98 -35.78
CA GLY A 507 7.60 -10.13 -35.80
C GLY A 507 6.43 -10.04 -34.85
N TYR A 508 5.84 -11.19 -34.55
CA TYR A 508 4.75 -11.35 -33.60
C TYR A 508 5.03 -12.52 -32.65
N ASN A 509 4.61 -12.36 -31.40
CA ASN A 509 4.55 -13.45 -30.45
C ASN A 509 3.09 -13.84 -30.23
N VAL A 510 2.81 -15.14 -30.33
CA VAL A 510 1.51 -15.72 -30.01
C VAL A 510 1.62 -16.43 -28.67
N TYR A 511 0.72 -16.11 -27.77
CA TYR A 511 0.63 -16.72 -26.45
C TYR A 511 -0.64 -17.56 -26.33
N ARG A 512 -0.54 -18.64 -25.57
CA ARG A 512 -1.64 -19.50 -25.17
C ARG A 512 -1.62 -19.65 -23.67
N ASN A 513 -2.68 -19.19 -23.00
CA ASN A 513 -2.74 -19.18 -21.53
C ASN A 513 -1.46 -18.61 -20.92
N ASP A 514 -1.07 -17.40 -21.37
CA ASP A 514 0.14 -16.65 -21.01
C ASP A 514 1.49 -17.29 -21.35
N THR A 515 1.49 -18.47 -21.93
CA THR A 515 2.70 -19.16 -22.39
C THR A 515 2.96 -18.83 -23.86
N LEU A 516 4.17 -18.39 -24.19
CA LEU A 516 4.61 -18.17 -25.56
C LEU A 516 4.61 -19.50 -26.31
N VAL A 517 3.79 -19.60 -27.38
CA VAL A 517 3.67 -20.83 -28.18
C VAL A 517 4.23 -20.70 -29.57
N GLN A 518 4.32 -19.49 -30.11
CA GLN A 518 4.84 -19.26 -31.44
C GLN A 518 5.46 -17.88 -31.57
N GLN A 519 6.56 -17.80 -32.29
CA GLN A 519 7.15 -16.56 -32.81
C GLN A 519 6.98 -16.55 -34.32
N LEU A 520 6.53 -15.44 -34.88
CA LEU A 520 6.17 -15.30 -36.28
C LEU A 520 6.92 -14.12 -36.89
N ASP A 521 7.20 -14.20 -38.18
CA ASP A 521 7.78 -13.13 -38.95
C ASP A 521 6.83 -11.92 -39.08
N PRO A 522 7.33 -10.69 -39.31
CA PRO A 522 6.52 -9.48 -39.36
C PRO A 522 5.48 -9.44 -40.50
N THR A 523 5.61 -10.33 -41.47
CA THR A 523 4.65 -10.45 -42.60
C THR A 523 3.54 -11.46 -42.33
N VAL A 524 3.64 -12.24 -41.25
CA VAL A 524 2.66 -13.28 -40.90
C VAL A 524 1.60 -12.69 -39.99
N LEU A 525 0.37 -12.60 -40.46
CA LEU A 525 -0.78 -12.00 -39.78
C LEU A 525 -1.84 -13.03 -39.39
N THR A 526 -1.46 -14.31 -39.35
CA THR A 526 -2.38 -15.38 -39.01
C THR A 526 -1.67 -16.49 -38.24
N TYR A 527 -2.43 -17.19 -37.41
CA TYR A 527 -1.98 -18.34 -36.64
C TYR A 527 -3.12 -19.32 -36.48
N THR A 528 -2.86 -20.61 -36.70
CA THR A 528 -3.86 -21.65 -36.47
C THR A 528 -3.72 -22.20 -35.07
N PRO A 529 -4.67 -21.90 -34.15
CA PRO A 529 -4.67 -22.43 -32.80
C PRO A 529 -4.78 -23.94 -32.77
N ARG A 530 -4.25 -24.53 -31.72
CA ARG A 530 -4.53 -25.92 -31.39
C ARG A 530 -6.04 -26.06 -31.07
N ALA A 531 -6.64 -27.18 -31.46
CA ALA A 531 -8.02 -27.48 -31.08
C ALA A 531 -8.18 -27.48 -29.54
N GLY A 532 -9.13 -26.68 -29.01
CA GLY A 532 -9.39 -26.49 -27.58
C GLY A 532 -9.87 -25.11 -27.25
N HIS A 533 -10.23 -24.87 -25.98
CA HIS A 533 -10.74 -23.62 -25.45
C HIS A 533 -9.63 -22.80 -24.75
N ASP A 534 -8.42 -22.81 -25.29
CA ASP A 534 -7.31 -22.04 -24.76
C ASP A 534 -7.48 -20.55 -25.05
N ASN A 535 -6.97 -19.72 -24.16
CA ASN A 535 -6.90 -18.29 -24.36
C ASN A 535 -5.69 -17.93 -25.22
N TYR A 536 -5.91 -17.19 -26.30
CA TYR A 536 -4.83 -16.76 -27.20
C TYR A 536 -4.69 -15.24 -27.18
N GLN A 537 -3.43 -14.81 -27.17
CA GLN A 537 -3.05 -13.41 -27.24
C GLN A 537 -1.96 -13.24 -28.29
N VAL A 538 -1.91 -12.07 -28.90
CA VAL A 538 -0.87 -11.72 -29.87
C VAL A 538 -0.27 -10.36 -29.50
N CYS A 539 1.06 -10.26 -29.52
CA CYS A 539 1.74 -8.96 -29.47
C CYS A 539 2.70 -8.81 -30.65
N ALA A 540 2.99 -7.56 -30.98
CA ALA A 540 4.04 -7.21 -31.91
C ALA A 540 5.40 -7.24 -31.21
N VAL A 541 6.43 -7.64 -31.95
CA VAL A 541 7.82 -7.65 -31.52
C VAL A 541 8.57 -6.62 -32.33
N TYR A 542 9.26 -5.69 -31.68
CA TYR A 542 10.04 -4.65 -32.32
C TYR A 542 11.53 -4.85 -32.09
N ALA A 543 12.33 -4.57 -33.12
CA ALA A 543 13.79 -4.52 -32.98
C ALA A 543 14.21 -3.16 -32.44
N PHE A 544 14.98 -3.15 -31.37
CA PHE A 544 15.50 -1.94 -30.74
C PHE A 544 16.88 -2.20 -30.14
N ASN A 545 17.91 -1.49 -30.63
CA ASN A 545 19.27 -1.52 -30.11
C ASN A 545 19.78 -2.92 -29.69
N ASN A 546 19.70 -3.90 -30.58
CA ASN A 546 20.04 -5.31 -30.33
C ASN A 546 19.16 -6.04 -29.30
N THR A 547 18.07 -5.43 -28.85
CA THR A 547 17.06 -6.06 -28.00
C THR A 547 15.75 -6.22 -28.77
N LYS A 548 14.84 -7.00 -28.20
CA LYS A 548 13.47 -7.11 -28.69
C LYS A 548 12.52 -6.53 -27.66
N ILE A 549 11.68 -5.59 -28.09
CA ILE A 549 10.63 -5.01 -27.27
C ILE A 549 9.29 -5.53 -27.73
N LEU A 550 8.43 -5.86 -26.80
CA LEU A 550 7.08 -6.36 -27.04
C LEU A 550 6.08 -5.24 -26.88
N SER A 551 5.11 -5.17 -27.77
CA SER A 551 3.91 -4.34 -27.56
C SER A 551 3.02 -4.92 -26.46
N SER A 552 1.98 -4.19 -26.08
CA SER A 552 0.86 -4.79 -25.35
C SER A 552 0.29 -5.98 -26.14
N ARG A 553 -0.23 -6.96 -25.41
CA ARG A 553 -0.92 -8.10 -25.99
C ARG A 553 -2.36 -7.71 -26.31
N ILE A 554 -2.89 -8.23 -27.38
CA ILE A 554 -4.32 -8.17 -27.70
C ILE A 554 -4.92 -9.57 -27.57
N ASP A 555 -6.11 -9.63 -27.01
CA ASP A 555 -6.82 -10.88 -26.76
C ASP A 555 -7.60 -11.35 -27.98
N ALA A 556 -7.57 -12.64 -28.23
CA ALA A 556 -8.47 -13.28 -29.18
C ALA A 556 -9.92 -13.27 -28.65
N PRO A 557 -10.94 -13.13 -29.53
CA PRO A 557 -12.33 -12.99 -29.10
C PRO A 557 -12.87 -14.12 -28.22
N ASN A 558 -12.31 -15.31 -28.29
CA ASN A 558 -12.74 -16.48 -27.52
C ASN A 558 -11.90 -16.79 -26.28
N GLY A 559 -10.90 -15.99 -25.96
CA GLY A 559 -10.13 -16.09 -24.73
C GLY A 559 -10.45 -14.99 -23.75
N THR A 560 -11.50 -14.28 -24.06
CA THR A 560 -11.80 -13.05 -23.38
C THR A 560 -12.63 -13.24 -22.12
N PHE A 561 -12.41 -12.36 -21.28
CA PHE A 561 -13.23 -11.93 -20.19
C PHE A 561 -14.73 -11.87 -20.54
N TYR A 562 -15.57 -12.63 -19.82
CA TYR A 562 -17.02 -12.71 -20.05
C TYR A 562 -17.80 -11.58 -19.45
N GLY A 563 -17.21 -10.73 -18.74
CA GLY A 563 -17.92 -9.64 -18.16
C GLY A 563 -16.97 -8.52 -17.77
N LYS A 564 -17.38 -7.33 -18.02
CA LYS A 564 -16.94 -6.23 -17.19
C LYS A 564 -17.52 -6.44 -15.80
N ALA A 565 -16.85 -5.91 -14.76
CA ALA A 565 -17.42 -5.83 -13.44
C ALA A 565 -18.92 -5.49 -13.53
N VAL A 566 -19.76 -6.27 -12.87
CA VAL A 566 -21.19 -6.00 -12.82
C VAL A 566 -21.39 -4.82 -11.88
N GLY A 567 -21.47 -3.68 -12.47
CA GLY A 567 -21.51 -2.39 -11.79
C GLY A 567 -20.56 -1.43 -12.47
N THR A 568 -21.08 -0.45 -13.14
CA THR A 568 -20.26 0.61 -13.73
C THR A 568 -19.70 1.49 -12.62
N GLY A 569 -18.42 1.39 -12.38
CA GLY A 569 -17.67 2.25 -11.48
C GLY A 569 -17.99 2.03 -10.01
N ASN A 570 -17.10 1.38 -9.29
CA ASN A 570 -16.99 1.32 -7.83
C ASN A 570 -18.30 1.47 -7.03
N ARG A 571 -19.35 0.75 -7.44
CA ARG A 571 -20.69 0.82 -6.84
C ARG A 571 -21.01 -0.50 -6.15
N VAL A 572 -20.82 -0.49 -4.85
CA VAL A 572 -21.24 -1.57 -3.97
C VAL A 572 -22.74 -1.79 -4.11
N ARG A 573 -23.16 -2.97 -4.55
CA ARG A 573 -24.54 -3.37 -4.55
C ARG A 573 -24.93 -4.02 -3.22
N ASN A 574 -26.00 -3.53 -2.62
CA ASN A 574 -26.58 -4.11 -1.42
C ASN A 574 -27.66 -5.13 -1.81
N PHE A 575 -27.57 -6.33 -1.27
CA PHE A 575 -28.53 -7.40 -1.45
C PHE A 575 -29.22 -7.69 -0.11
N VAL A 576 -30.51 -7.59 -0.09
CA VAL A 576 -31.35 -8.01 1.03
C VAL A 576 -32.55 -8.76 0.43
N ASN A 577 -32.47 -10.07 0.41
CA ASN A 577 -33.47 -10.92 -0.26
C ASN A 577 -33.82 -10.44 -1.67
N SER A 578 -32.78 -10.07 -2.41
CA SER A 578 -32.87 -9.57 -3.78
C SER A 578 -31.82 -10.27 -4.65
N GLY A 579 -32.10 -10.34 -5.95
CA GLY A 579 -31.18 -10.95 -6.92
C GLY A 579 -31.00 -10.08 -8.14
N LEU A 580 -29.95 -10.40 -8.88
CA LEU A 580 -29.63 -9.88 -10.20
C LEU A 580 -29.48 -11.07 -11.15
N VAL A 581 -30.02 -10.96 -12.36
CA VAL A 581 -29.86 -11.99 -13.39
C VAL A 581 -28.99 -11.42 -14.51
N ILE A 582 -27.89 -12.09 -14.81
CA ILE A 582 -27.09 -11.82 -16.00
C ILE A 582 -27.52 -12.80 -17.06
N LYS A 583 -28.21 -12.29 -18.08
CA LYS A 583 -28.80 -13.10 -19.13
C LYS A 583 -27.73 -13.77 -20.01
N GLU A 584 -27.92 -15.04 -20.28
CA GLU A 584 -27.15 -15.85 -21.23
C GLU A 584 -25.63 -15.90 -20.99
N LEU A 585 -25.13 -15.48 -19.79
CA LEU A 585 -23.69 -15.42 -19.51
C LEU A 585 -23.02 -16.81 -19.64
N PHE A 586 -23.72 -17.86 -19.24
CA PHE A 586 -23.25 -19.26 -19.35
C PHE A 586 -24.10 -20.09 -20.30
N LYS A 587 -24.51 -19.50 -21.43
CA LYS A 587 -25.23 -20.21 -22.49
C LYS A 587 -24.38 -21.33 -23.06
N GLU A 588 -23.15 -21.04 -23.36
CA GLU A 588 -22.17 -22.02 -23.81
C GLU A 588 -21.51 -22.75 -22.62
N HIS A 589 -20.88 -23.86 -22.91
CA HIS A 589 -20.12 -24.62 -21.93
C HIS A 589 -18.63 -24.23 -21.99
N TYR A 590 -18.04 -23.94 -20.82
CA TYR A 590 -16.65 -23.50 -20.68
C TYR A 590 -15.88 -24.51 -19.83
N PRO A 591 -14.85 -25.16 -20.39
CA PRO A 591 -14.00 -26.10 -19.63
C PRO A 591 -13.18 -25.41 -18.57
N GLN A 592 -12.98 -24.10 -18.69
CA GLN A 592 -12.33 -23.26 -17.69
C GLN A 592 -13.14 -22.00 -17.44
N ALA A 593 -13.20 -21.57 -16.21
CA ALA A 593 -13.76 -20.25 -15.82
C ALA A 593 -13.28 -19.84 -14.43
N THR A 594 -13.26 -18.55 -14.18
CA THR A 594 -13.07 -18.00 -12.83
C THR A 594 -14.16 -16.98 -12.56
N ILE A 595 -14.80 -17.08 -11.41
CA ILE A 595 -15.78 -16.12 -10.91
C ILE A 595 -15.18 -15.45 -9.68
N GLU A 596 -15.04 -14.13 -9.69
CA GLU A 596 -14.46 -13.36 -8.58
C GLU A 596 -15.35 -12.18 -8.21
N TYR A 597 -15.35 -11.85 -6.92
CA TYR A 597 -16.10 -10.71 -6.38
C TYR A 597 -15.64 -10.38 -4.96
N TRP A 598 -15.85 -9.16 -4.55
CA TRP A 598 -15.79 -8.77 -3.15
C TRP A 598 -17.14 -8.98 -2.49
N LEU A 599 -17.15 -9.60 -1.32
CA LEU A 599 -18.33 -9.91 -0.54
C LEU A 599 -18.18 -9.38 0.89
N ARG A 600 -19.21 -8.70 1.37
CA ARG A 600 -19.38 -8.35 2.78
C ARG A 600 -20.75 -8.89 3.26
N PRO A 601 -20.78 -10.06 3.88
CA PRO A 601 -22.02 -10.59 4.44
C PRO A 601 -22.56 -9.65 5.52
N GLY A 602 -23.83 -9.33 5.50
CA GLY A 602 -24.51 -8.61 6.59
C GLY A 602 -24.86 -9.56 7.72
N VAL A 603 -25.59 -10.62 7.36
CA VAL A 603 -25.95 -11.70 8.28
C VAL A 603 -25.62 -13.01 7.59
N LEU A 604 -24.96 -13.91 8.32
CA LEU A 604 -24.74 -15.28 7.87
C LEU A 604 -25.85 -16.16 8.45
N THR A 605 -26.56 -16.87 7.58
CA THR A 605 -27.59 -17.86 7.92
C THR A 605 -27.11 -19.22 7.44
N ASN A 606 -27.84 -20.27 7.74
CA ASN A 606 -27.44 -21.65 7.33
C ASN A 606 -27.33 -21.84 5.82
N TYR A 607 -27.87 -20.91 5.04
CA TYR A 607 -27.77 -20.95 3.61
C TYR A 607 -27.92 -19.53 3.02
N ASN A 608 -26.82 -19.00 2.49
CA ASN A 608 -26.81 -17.67 1.87
C ASN A 608 -26.34 -17.82 0.43
N GLN A 609 -27.28 -17.91 -0.50
CA GLN A 609 -26.94 -18.02 -1.92
C GLN A 609 -26.32 -16.72 -2.43
N GLN A 610 -25.12 -16.81 -2.92
CA GLN A 610 -24.37 -15.71 -3.51
C GLN A 610 -24.48 -15.75 -5.05
N ILE A 611 -24.19 -16.88 -5.64
CA ILE A 611 -24.15 -17.09 -7.09
C ILE A 611 -24.78 -18.44 -7.40
N GLY A 612 -25.53 -18.50 -8.47
CA GLY A 612 -25.94 -19.78 -9.05
C GLY A 612 -27.18 -19.72 -9.88
N PRO A 613 -27.45 -20.78 -10.68
CA PRO A 613 -28.80 -21.26 -10.88
C PRO A 613 -29.20 -22.35 -9.90
N GLY A 614 -28.28 -22.96 -9.14
CA GLY A 614 -28.56 -23.97 -8.13
C GLY A 614 -27.73 -25.26 -8.28
N TRP A 615 -28.00 -26.24 -7.43
CA TRP A 615 -27.33 -27.52 -7.41
C TRP A 615 -27.43 -28.26 -8.75
N GLY A 616 -26.38 -29.01 -9.08
CA GLY A 616 -26.23 -29.73 -10.32
C GLY A 616 -25.76 -28.90 -11.51
N LYS A 617 -25.65 -27.58 -11.34
CA LYS A 617 -25.19 -26.64 -12.37
C LYS A 617 -24.05 -25.76 -11.85
N LEU A 618 -24.39 -24.85 -10.99
CA LEU A 618 -23.47 -23.97 -10.25
C LEU A 618 -24.14 -23.48 -8.99
N LEU A 619 -23.44 -23.54 -7.86
CA LEU A 619 -23.88 -22.89 -6.65
C LEU A 619 -22.69 -22.45 -5.83
N ILE A 620 -22.68 -21.17 -5.46
CA ILE A 620 -21.79 -20.57 -4.48
C ILE A 620 -22.64 -19.96 -3.38
N HIS A 621 -22.45 -20.43 -2.15
CA HIS A 621 -23.17 -19.95 -0.99
C HIS A 621 -22.29 -19.99 0.27
N SER A 622 -22.74 -19.35 1.34
CA SER A 622 -22.11 -19.46 2.65
C SER A 622 -23.10 -20.07 3.67
N THR A 623 -22.52 -20.63 4.73
CA THR A 623 -23.26 -21.16 5.88
C THR A 623 -23.36 -20.16 7.02
N GLY A 624 -24.15 -20.47 8.06
CA GLY A 624 -24.26 -19.67 9.26
C GLY A 624 -22.97 -19.58 10.09
N THR A 625 -22.08 -20.52 9.94
CA THR A 625 -20.73 -20.55 10.55
C THR A 625 -19.67 -19.87 9.70
N GLY A 626 -20.04 -19.38 8.51
CA GLY A 626 -19.13 -18.65 7.61
C GLY A 626 -18.25 -19.55 6.75
N GLU A 627 -18.64 -20.78 6.52
CA GLU A 627 -18.02 -21.64 5.52
C GLU A 627 -18.43 -21.16 4.12
N LEU A 628 -17.50 -21.18 3.18
CA LEU A 628 -17.78 -20.96 1.77
C LEU A 628 -17.96 -22.29 1.08
N MET A 629 -19.10 -22.47 0.45
CA MET A 629 -19.47 -23.65 -0.33
C MET A 629 -19.52 -23.27 -1.80
N ALA A 630 -18.76 -23.97 -2.66
CA ALA A 630 -18.71 -23.66 -4.09
C ALA A 630 -18.55 -24.92 -4.93
N GLY A 631 -19.32 -25.05 -6.01
CA GLY A 631 -19.19 -26.16 -6.93
C GLY A 631 -20.48 -26.50 -7.69
N TRP A 632 -20.56 -27.74 -8.18
CA TRP A 632 -21.64 -28.20 -9.05
C TRP A 632 -22.81 -28.86 -8.30
N SER A 633 -22.50 -29.60 -7.23
CA SER A 633 -23.49 -30.37 -6.47
C SER A 633 -23.03 -30.60 -5.03
N THR A 634 -23.92 -31.21 -4.22
CA THR A 634 -23.61 -31.56 -2.84
C THR A 634 -22.45 -32.54 -2.68
N GLY A 635 -22.22 -33.40 -3.70
CA GLY A 635 -21.10 -34.36 -3.72
C GLY A 635 -19.83 -33.85 -4.43
N ALA A 636 -19.90 -32.69 -5.06
CA ALA A 636 -18.80 -32.09 -5.84
C ALA A 636 -18.75 -30.57 -5.58
N ARG A 637 -18.37 -30.22 -4.37
CA ARG A 637 -18.23 -28.83 -3.93
C ARG A 637 -17.03 -28.65 -3.03
N VAL A 638 -16.43 -27.49 -3.07
CA VAL A 638 -15.49 -27.03 -2.05
C VAL A 638 -16.28 -26.77 -0.76
N GLU A 639 -15.75 -27.18 0.36
CA GLU A 639 -16.21 -26.85 1.71
C GLU A 639 -15.07 -26.17 2.46
N ALA A 640 -15.07 -24.83 2.46
CA ALA A 640 -14.04 -24.08 3.15
C ALA A 640 -14.25 -24.14 4.68
N PRO A 641 -13.19 -23.99 5.49
CA PRO A 641 -13.30 -24.00 6.94
C PRO A 641 -14.32 -22.98 7.49
N ALA A 642 -14.89 -23.26 8.65
CA ALA A 642 -15.73 -22.32 9.39
C ALA A 642 -15.00 -20.99 9.63
N LYS A 643 -15.74 -19.87 9.64
CA LYS A 643 -15.21 -18.50 9.77
C LYS A 643 -14.36 -18.01 8.61
N THR A 644 -14.30 -18.72 7.49
CA THR A 644 -13.69 -18.25 6.24
C THR A 644 -14.32 -16.94 5.79
N LEU A 645 -15.65 -16.82 5.85
CA LEU A 645 -16.38 -15.58 5.67
C LEU A 645 -16.92 -15.09 7.03
N GLN A 646 -16.85 -13.79 7.27
CA GLN A 646 -17.31 -13.21 8.53
C GLN A 646 -18.32 -12.09 8.28
N SER A 647 -19.41 -12.08 9.06
CA SER A 647 -20.41 -11.03 9.00
C SER A 647 -19.78 -9.65 9.21
N GLY A 648 -20.17 -8.69 8.40
CA GLY A 648 -19.68 -7.31 8.46
C GLY A 648 -18.28 -7.08 7.92
N LYS A 649 -17.55 -8.12 7.45
CA LYS A 649 -16.21 -7.98 6.90
C LYS A 649 -16.18 -8.21 5.40
N TRP A 650 -15.41 -7.41 4.69
CA TRP A 650 -15.12 -7.62 3.29
C TRP A 650 -14.16 -8.80 3.09
N SER A 651 -14.46 -9.66 2.13
CA SER A 651 -13.61 -10.75 1.67
C SER A 651 -13.64 -10.81 0.14
N HIS A 652 -12.49 -10.92 -0.48
CA HIS A 652 -12.41 -11.28 -1.90
C HIS A 652 -12.66 -12.78 -2.04
N VAL A 653 -13.56 -13.17 -2.91
CA VAL A 653 -13.88 -14.57 -3.22
C VAL A 653 -13.55 -14.82 -4.68
N ALA A 654 -12.79 -15.87 -4.96
CA ALA A 654 -12.56 -16.33 -6.32
C ALA A 654 -12.78 -17.84 -6.41
N ILE A 655 -13.59 -18.26 -7.37
CA ILE A 655 -13.92 -19.67 -7.63
C ILE A 655 -13.42 -20.01 -9.03
N VAL A 656 -12.48 -20.91 -9.08
CA VAL A 656 -11.81 -21.34 -10.32
C VAL A 656 -12.34 -22.72 -10.72
N PHE A 657 -12.86 -22.83 -11.93
CA PHE A 657 -13.20 -24.09 -12.58
C PHE A 657 -12.14 -24.39 -13.63
N ASN A 658 -11.51 -25.56 -13.53
CA ASN A 658 -10.48 -26.02 -14.46
C ASN A 658 -10.70 -27.49 -14.80
N GLY A 659 -11.39 -27.76 -15.90
CA GLY A 659 -11.83 -29.10 -16.24
C GLY A 659 -12.71 -29.68 -15.13
N GLY A 660 -12.30 -30.81 -14.57
CA GLY A 660 -12.99 -31.46 -13.47
C GLY A 660 -12.72 -30.90 -12.08
N ASN A 661 -11.90 -29.87 -11.94
CA ASN A 661 -11.51 -29.30 -10.66
C ASN A 661 -12.24 -27.98 -10.38
N CYS A 662 -12.68 -27.81 -9.14
CA CYS A 662 -13.16 -26.53 -8.61
C CYS A 662 -12.28 -26.14 -7.42
N ILE A 663 -11.69 -24.94 -7.47
CA ILE A 663 -10.78 -24.40 -6.45
C ILE A 663 -11.38 -23.11 -5.94
N ALA A 664 -11.44 -22.94 -4.62
CA ALA A 664 -11.88 -21.71 -4.01
C ALA A 664 -10.73 -20.96 -3.31
N TYR A 665 -10.71 -19.65 -3.52
CA TYR A 665 -9.79 -18.73 -2.87
C TYR A 665 -10.59 -17.67 -2.11
N VAL A 666 -10.12 -17.33 -0.92
CA VAL A 666 -10.65 -16.20 -0.14
C VAL A 666 -9.49 -15.30 0.23
N ASN A 667 -9.60 -14.01 -0.10
CA ASN A 667 -8.54 -13.02 0.07
C ASN A 667 -7.21 -13.43 -0.58
N GLY A 668 -7.30 -14.08 -1.76
CA GLY A 668 -6.15 -14.56 -2.50
C GLY A 668 -5.54 -15.86 -1.98
N GLU A 669 -6.03 -16.42 -0.88
CA GLU A 669 -5.54 -17.68 -0.31
C GLU A 669 -6.46 -18.86 -0.66
N LYS A 670 -5.87 -19.98 -1.04
CA LYS A 670 -6.62 -21.21 -1.36
C LYS A 670 -7.29 -21.75 -0.08
N VAL A 671 -8.61 -21.85 -0.09
CA VAL A 671 -9.40 -22.32 1.05
C VAL A 671 -9.98 -23.72 0.84
N GLY A 672 -9.93 -24.24 -0.37
CA GLY A 672 -10.35 -25.60 -0.67
C GLY A 672 -10.31 -25.93 -2.16
N GLU A 673 -10.40 -27.23 -2.43
CA GLU A 673 -10.45 -27.78 -3.78
C GLU A 673 -11.28 -29.05 -3.78
N VAL A 674 -12.00 -29.30 -4.86
CA VAL A 674 -12.72 -30.55 -5.12
C VAL A 674 -12.58 -30.94 -6.58
N SER A 675 -12.47 -32.25 -6.82
CA SER A 675 -12.50 -32.83 -8.14
C SER A 675 -13.82 -33.56 -8.37
N SER A 676 -14.34 -33.50 -9.58
CA SER A 676 -15.57 -34.18 -9.97
C SER A 676 -15.44 -34.72 -11.40
N GLY A 677 -16.40 -35.55 -11.81
CA GLY A 677 -16.54 -35.96 -13.21
C GLY A 677 -17.08 -34.85 -14.14
N SER A 678 -17.43 -33.69 -13.62
CA SER A 678 -17.85 -32.52 -14.41
C SER A 678 -16.64 -31.94 -15.16
N ASN A 679 -16.89 -31.33 -16.32
CA ASN A 679 -15.86 -30.71 -17.11
C ASN A 679 -16.16 -29.22 -17.29
N GLY A 680 -15.63 -28.37 -16.40
CA GLY A 680 -15.87 -26.93 -16.45
C GLY A 680 -17.27 -26.52 -16.03
N ILE A 681 -17.78 -25.44 -16.61
CA ILE A 681 -19.04 -24.78 -16.21
C ILE A 681 -19.78 -24.23 -17.42
N GLY A 682 -21.11 -24.18 -17.35
CA GLY A 682 -21.94 -23.56 -18.40
C GLY A 682 -23.06 -24.45 -18.92
N GLY A 683 -23.62 -24.08 -20.08
CA GLY A 683 -24.76 -24.79 -20.67
C GLY A 683 -26.09 -24.60 -19.94
N PHE A 684 -26.18 -23.62 -19.02
CA PHE A 684 -27.41 -23.33 -18.26
C PHE A 684 -27.98 -21.94 -18.51
N GLY A 685 -27.31 -21.12 -19.30
CA GLY A 685 -27.76 -19.80 -19.76
C GLY A 685 -27.53 -18.69 -18.74
N ASP A 686 -28.56 -18.37 -17.99
CA ASP A 686 -28.56 -17.22 -17.06
C ASP A 686 -27.74 -17.49 -15.79
N LEU A 687 -27.00 -16.48 -15.35
CA LEU A 687 -26.37 -16.48 -14.04
C LEU A 687 -27.14 -15.61 -13.06
N ASN A 688 -27.49 -16.17 -11.91
CA ASN A 688 -28.14 -15.46 -10.81
C ASN A 688 -27.08 -15.01 -9.80
N ILE A 689 -27.11 -13.73 -9.42
CA ILE A 689 -26.33 -13.17 -8.31
C ILE A 689 -27.33 -12.83 -7.19
N GLY A 690 -27.12 -13.38 -6.01
CA GLY A 690 -28.10 -13.32 -4.93
C GLY A 690 -29.34 -14.15 -5.24
N SER A 691 -30.38 -13.95 -4.47
CA SER A 691 -31.69 -14.57 -4.67
C SER A 691 -32.76 -13.71 -4.00
N ALA A 692 -33.95 -13.68 -4.60
CA ALA A 692 -35.13 -13.03 -3.99
C ALA A 692 -35.83 -13.91 -2.91
N SER A 693 -35.31 -15.14 -2.69
CA SER A 693 -35.85 -16.04 -1.66
C SER A 693 -35.27 -15.71 -0.27
N SER A 694 -35.90 -16.30 0.76
CA SER A 694 -35.40 -16.23 2.15
C SER A 694 -33.99 -16.77 2.33
N ASN A 695 -33.49 -17.57 1.37
CA ASN A 695 -32.12 -18.11 1.32
C ASN A 695 -31.17 -17.23 0.51
N GLY A 696 -31.61 -16.06 0.08
CA GLY A 696 -30.79 -15.10 -0.64
C GLY A 696 -29.73 -14.49 0.24
N MET A 697 -28.68 -14.02 -0.41
CA MET A 697 -27.62 -13.29 0.26
C MET A 697 -28.18 -12.03 0.93
N ASN A 698 -27.78 -11.80 2.18
CA ASN A 698 -27.97 -10.54 2.89
C ASN A 698 -26.60 -9.93 3.12
N GLY A 699 -26.25 -8.88 2.37
CA GLY A 699 -24.93 -8.29 2.42
C GLY A 699 -24.63 -7.40 1.21
N ARG A 700 -23.37 -7.10 1.04
CA ARG A 700 -22.89 -6.25 -0.05
C ARG A 700 -21.93 -7.02 -0.93
N MET A 701 -22.02 -6.78 -2.22
CA MET A 701 -21.10 -7.34 -3.23
C MET A 701 -20.57 -6.21 -4.10
N ASP A 702 -19.30 -6.34 -4.48
CA ASP A 702 -18.60 -5.40 -5.35
C ASP A 702 -17.66 -6.15 -6.30
N GLU A 703 -17.20 -5.49 -7.34
CA GLU A 703 -16.19 -5.98 -8.28
C GLU A 703 -16.45 -7.41 -8.81
N PHE A 704 -17.69 -7.67 -9.20
CA PHE A 704 -18.05 -8.97 -9.76
C PHE A 704 -17.46 -9.13 -11.15
N ARG A 705 -16.63 -10.16 -11.32
CA ARG A 705 -15.91 -10.49 -12.55
C ARG A 705 -16.06 -11.95 -12.90
N VAL A 706 -16.14 -12.24 -14.19
CA VAL A 706 -16.13 -13.60 -14.72
C VAL A 706 -15.11 -13.71 -15.83
N TRP A 707 -14.23 -14.68 -15.71
CA TRP A 707 -13.15 -14.97 -16.66
C TRP A 707 -13.41 -16.30 -17.35
N SER A 708 -13.07 -16.42 -18.63
CA SER A 708 -13.15 -17.67 -19.39
C SER A 708 -11.91 -18.57 -19.21
N THR A 709 -11.05 -18.24 -18.26
CA THR A 709 -9.83 -18.96 -17.94
C THR A 709 -9.80 -19.39 -16.49
N ALA A 710 -9.07 -20.46 -16.20
CA ALA A 710 -8.74 -20.87 -14.85
C ALA A 710 -7.57 -20.01 -14.35
N ARG A 711 -7.85 -18.97 -13.57
CA ARG A 711 -6.83 -18.08 -13.02
C ARG A 711 -6.01 -18.76 -11.93
N THR A 712 -4.72 -18.51 -11.95
CA THR A 712 -3.79 -18.92 -10.90
C THR A 712 -3.97 -18.08 -9.63
N GLN A 713 -3.51 -18.57 -8.51
CA GLN A 713 -3.51 -17.82 -7.24
C GLN A 713 -2.80 -16.48 -7.39
N ARG A 714 -1.65 -16.44 -8.06
CA ARG A 714 -0.87 -15.22 -8.29
C ARG A 714 -1.65 -14.18 -9.10
N GLU A 715 -2.35 -14.61 -10.15
CA GLU A 715 -3.18 -13.69 -10.95
C GLU A 715 -4.36 -13.15 -10.14
N ILE A 716 -4.99 -13.98 -9.30
CA ILE A 716 -6.05 -13.54 -8.39
C ILE A 716 -5.50 -12.51 -7.40
N GLN A 717 -4.38 -12.80 -6.74
CA GLN A 717 -3.75 -11.89 -5.79
C GLN A 717 -3.34 -10.56 -6.43
N SER A 718 -2.81 -10.60 -7.65
CA SER A 718 -2.36 -9.39 -8.34
C SER A 718 -3.50 -8.45 -8.78
N MET A 719 -4.70 -9.01 -8.99
CA MET A 719 -5.84 -8.27 -9.57
C MET A 719 -7.01 -8.06 -8.61
N MET A 720 -7.00 -8.65 -7.41
CA MET A 720 -8.14 -8.56 -6.50
C MET A 720 -8.41 -7.12 -6.00
N TYR A 721 -7.43 -6.23 -6.09
CA TYR A 721 -7.55 -4.80 -5.75
C TYR A 721 -7.52 -3.89 -6.98
N ALA A 722 -7.42 -4.46 -8.19
CA ALA A 722 -7.47 -3.67 -9.41
C ALA A 722 -8.93 -3.28 -9.71
N GLU A 723 -9.15 -2.00 -10.02
CA GLU A 723 -10.42 -1.46 -10.47
C GLU A 723 -10.70 -1.80 -11.95
#